data_49aabd20beb34d02907da726528bce4c
#
_entry.id   49aabd20beb34d02907da726528bce4c
#
_cell.length_a   1.000
_cell.length_b   1.000
_cell.length_c   1.000
_cell.angle_alpha   90.00
_cell.angle_beta   90.00
_cell.angle_gamma   90.00
#
_symmetry.space_group_name_H-M   'P 1'
#
loop_
_entity.id
_entity.type
_entity.pdbx_description
1 polymer ?
#
loop_
_entity_poly.entity_id
_entity_poly.type
_entity_poly.pdbx_seq_one_letter_code
_entity_poly.pdbx_strand_id
1 'polypeptide(L)'
;MTAKEIRQTFLEFFKSKGHHIVPSAPIVVKNDPTLMFTNAGMNQFKDLFLGEAAVKYPRVVDTQRCLRVSGKHNDLEEVGIDTYHHTMFEMLGNWSFGDYFKKEAIEWSWELLTEVYKIPKDQLYVSVFEGDEKEGLPKDTEAYEIWKQFVPEDRIVLGNKKDNFWEMGDTGPCGPCSEIHVDCRSAEERKDGKGKSLVNADHPQVIEIWNNVFMQFNRKWHPERGGASALRIWEEENSEDRVASDINIQNEYKKQRYETHSYLTLLEELPAKHVDTGMGFERLVRVLQSKTSNYDTDVFQPLIQFISEKSGIKYNAQANENENDWDQAVAMRVMADHIRAISFVIVDGQLPSSNGAGYVIRRILRRAVRYAYTFLNFKEPFLNQLVPVLAEQFKGVFDELHQQRDFVQKIILEEESSFLRTLGNGIIRFNEYLDNPGNKREPSHPSHNLIDGRFAFQLYDTFGFPIDLTELIAREKGWKIEMNGFNNALGEQKNRSRAATAIDTGDWVIVNEDRETEFVGYDLTELETEIIKYRKVKAKGKEQYQIVLAQTPFYAESGGQVGDTGRLEDHSRQFWVEITDTKKENGVIVHFTDTLPADLEGKFWAVIDEEKRKETENNHSATHLLHAALKQVLGHHVNQKGSLVNADYLRFDFSHFAKVTDDELNQIEDIVNAKIRENIPLKEQRNVPYQEAIDSGVTALFGEKYGDFVRVITFDDHYSKELCGGTHVKATGQIGFFKLTAESAVAAGVRRIEAITGQRSASVIREHFELVKHLGALLNNPKDFVSALGKIIEDNGALKKEIEKSISERAVALRTDLENQIQNIDGVNFIATVVDLPNADAVKTLAYAVKGAVQNLFLVLGVVIDGKPQLTVAIDDELVKAKGYNAGQIVRELAKEIQGGGGGQPFYATAGGKDAAGMSRAIEKAKSFL
;
A
#
# COMPACT_ATOMS: atom_id res chain seq x y z
N MET A 1 5.19 -35.63 -21.75
CA MET A 1 5.55 -35.43 -20.32
C MET A 1 4.76 -34.28 -19.77
N THR A 2 4.31 -34.41 -18.54
CA THR A 2 3.68 -33.26 -17.78
C THR A 2 4.77 -32.32 -17.27
N ALA A 3 4.39 -31.08 -16.96
CA ALA A 3 5.29 -30.10 -16.34
C ALA A 3 5.94 -30.64 -15.05
N LYS A 4 5.19 -31.35 -14.22
CA LYS A 4 5.71 -32.00 -13.01
C LYS A 4 6.79 -33.04 -13.31
N GLU A 5 6.56 -33.93 -14.30
CA GLU A 5 7.53 -34.93 -14.71
C GLU A 5 8.80 -34.31 -15.30
N ILE A 6 8.66 -33.26 -16.10
CA ILE A 6 9.79 -32.53 -16.70
C ILE A 6 10.68 -31.94 -15.59
N ARG A 7 10.10 -31.26 -14.62
CA ARG A 7 10.86 -30.71 -13.48
C ARG A 7 11.57 -31.78 -12.67
N GLN A 8 10.86 -32.85 -12.35
CA GLN A 8 11.46 -33.98 -11.60
C GLN A 8 12.61 -34.64 -12.37
N THR A 9 12.46 -34.85 -13.68
CA THR A 9 13.51 -35.41 -14.53
C THR A 9 14.77 -34.57 -14.52
N PHE A 10 14.66 -33.23 -14.57
CA PHE A 10 15.79 -32.30 -14.47
C PHE A 10 16.55 -32.49 -13.14
N LEU A 11 15.81 -32.43 -12.03
CA LEU A 11 16.41 -32.56 -10.70
C LEU A 11 17.11 -33.92 -10.50
N GLU A 12 16.48 -35.02 -10.90
CA GLU A 12 17.04 -36.36 -10.77
C GLU A 12 18.25 -36.59 -11.71
N PHE A 13 18.24 -36.02 -12.92
CA PHE A 13 19.37 -36.07 -13.83
C PHE A 13 20.61 -35.43 -13.19
N PHE A 14 20.51 -34.19 -12.71
CA PHE A 14 21.65 -33.51 -12.09
C PHE A 14 22.05 -34.14 -10.75
N LYS A 15 21.08 -34.62 -9.98
CA LYS A 15 21.39 -35.45 -8.80
C LYS A 15 22.23 -36.67 -9.14
N SER A 16 21.96 -37.33 -10.27
CA SER A 16 22.79 -38.46 -10.75
C SER A 16 24.21 -38.04 -11.13
N LYS A 17 24.41 -36.76 -11.50
CA LYS A 17 25.72 -36.14 -11.76
C LYS A 17 26.40 -35.62 -10.48
N GLY A 18 25.85 -35.89 -9.29
CA GLY A 18 26.42 -35.54 -7.99
C GLY A 18 26.01 -34.18 -7.46
N HIS A 19 24.96 -33.53 -8.02
CA HIS A 19 24.45 -32.29 -7.52
C HIS A 19 23.53 -32.49 -6.30
N HIS A 20 23.61 -31.56 -5.35
CA HIS A 20 22.70 -31.50 -4.20
C HIS A 20 21.46 -30.69 -4.55
N ILE A 21 20.27 -31.26 -4.35
CA ILE A 21 19.01 -30.51 -4.58
C ILE A 21 18.80 -29.55 -3.42
N VAL A 22 18.63 -28.26 -3.71
CA VAL A 22 18.32 -27.18 -2.74
C VAL A 22 16.95 -26.60 -2.98
N PRO A 23 16.30 -26.00 -1.98
CA PRO A 23 15.02 -25.32 -2.16
C PRO A 23 15.19 -24.01 -2.94
N SER A 24 14.13 -23.60 -3.64
CA SER A 24 14.02 -22.27 -4.24
C SER A 24 14.15 -21.18 -3.17
N ALA A 25 14.98 -20.19 -3.42
CA ALA A 25 15.00 -19.00 -2.60
C ALA A 25 13.68 -18.20 -2.73
N PRO A 26 13.32 -17.37 -1.74
CA PRO A 26 12.21 -16.43 -1.87
C PRO A 26 12.37 -15.50 -3.07
N ILE A 27 11.24 -15.15 -3.71
CA ILE A 27 11.23 -14.15 -4.80
C ILE A 27 11.64 -12.78 -4.28
N VAL A 28 11.24 -12.42 -3.05
CA VAL A 28 11.57 -11.13 -2.44
C VAL A 28 12.90 -11.20 -1.72
N VAL A 29 13.88 -10.48 -2.23
CA VAL A 29 15.22 -10.41 -1.64
C VAL A 29 15.21 -9.44 -0.45
N LYS A 30 15.61 -9.91 0.73
CA LYS A 30 15.51 -9.11 1.96
C LYS A 30 16.78 -8.32 2.31
N ASN A 31 17.95 -8.81 1.92
CA ASN A 31 19.24 -8.28 2.42
C ASN A 31 20.17 -7.78 1.31
N ASP A 32 19.75 -7.73 0.05
CA ASP A 32 20.55 -7.20 -1.05
C ASP A 32 20.00 -5.84 -1.49
N PRO A 33 20.75 -4.73 -1.32
CA PRO A 33 20.30 -3.41 -1.73
C PRO A 33 20.29 -3.23 -3.26
N THR A 34 20.89 -4.15 -4.01
CA THR A 34 20.98 -4.09 -5.47
C THR A 34 19.83 -4.83 -6.18
N LEU A 35 19.15 -5.73 -5.50
CA LEU A 35 18.09 -6.57 -6.04
C LEU A 35 16.81 -6.49 -5.20
N MET A 36 15.71 -6.10 -5.82
CA MET A 36 14.39 -6.13 -5.19
C MET A 36 13.76 -7.52 -5.24
N PHE A 37 13.98 -8.24 -6.32
CA PHE A 37 13.44 -9.57 -6.59
C PHE A 37 14.51 -10.52 -7.12
N THR A 38 14.38 -11.79 -6.81
CA THR A 38 15.14 -12.86 -7.45
C THR A 38 14.74 -12.93 -8.93
N ASN A 39 15.62 -12.51 -9.82
CA ASN A 39 15.41 -12.45 -11.28
C ASN A 39 16.17 -13.54 -12.04
N ALA A 40 17.05 -14.28 -11.37
CA ALA A 40 17.83 -15.39 -11.90
C ALA A 40 18.15 -16.41 -10.79
N GLY A 41 18.37 -17.66 -11.16
CA GLY A 41 18.66 -18.77 -10.23
C GLY A 41 19.90 -18.53 -9.38
N MET A 42 20.90 -17.83 -9.94
CA MET A 42 22.17 -17.58 -9.27
C MET A 42 22.09 -16.57 -8.11
N ASN A 43 21.01 -15.76 -8.01
CA ASN A 43 20.96 -14.68 -7.03
C ASN A 43 21.19 -15.15 -5.59
N GLN A 44 20.66 -16.32 -5.23
CA GLN A 44 20.87 -16.93 -3.91
C GLN A 44 22.30 -17.40 -3.66
N PHE A 45 23.14 -17.50 -4.68
CA PHE A 45 24.51 -18.00 -4.60
C PHE A 45 25.58 -16.93 -4.86
N LYS A 46 25.19 -15.65 -4.92
CA LYS A 46 26.07 -14.54 -5.22
C LYS A 46 27.35 -14.55 -4.39
N ASP A 47 27.23 -14.71 -3.07
CA ASP A 47 28.36 -14.69 -2.15
C ASP A 47 29.31 -15.89 -2.33
N LEU A 48 28.78 -17.03 -2.82
CA LEU A 48 29.61 -18.20 -3.17
C LEU A 48 30.45 -17.93 -4.42
N PHE A 49 29.88 -17.27 -5.44
CA PHE A 49 30.62 -16.90 -6.64
C PHE A 49 31.71 -15.87 -6.33
N LEU A 50 31.45 -14.93 -5.43
CA LEU A 50 32.41 -13.91 -5.01
C LEU A 50 33.50 -14.44 -4.05
N GLY A 51 33.35 -15.68 -3.53
CA GLY A 51 34.22 -16.25 -2.51
C GLY A 51 34.05 -15.64 -1.12
N GLU A 52 32.93 -14.93 -0.88
CA GLU A 52 32.60 -14.27 0.38
C GLU A 52 31.95 -15.23 1.39
N ALA A 53 31.42 -16.37 0.89
CA ALA A 53 30.84 -17.43 1.71
C ALA A 53 31.51 -18.78 1.45
N ALA A 54 31.54 -19.67 2.45
CA ALA A 54 32.09 -21.00 2.34
C ALA A 54 31.20 -21.94 1.52
N VAL A 55 31.76 -22.62 0.54
CA VAL A 55 31.05 -23.58 -0.31
C VAL A 55 30.74 -24.85 0.49
N LYS A 56 29.48 -25.09 0.82
CA LYS A 56 29.02 -26.30 1.50
C LYS A 56 28.85 -27.47 0.52
N TYR A 57 28.28 -27.22 -0.64
CA TYR A 57 28.05 -28.17 -1.71
C TYR A 57 28.64 -27.61 -3.01
N PRO A 58 29.66 -28.25 -3.57
CA PRO A 58 30.33 -27.76 -4.79
C PRO A 58 29.44 -27.86 -6.04
N ARG A 59 28.43 -28.76 -6.03
CA ARG A 59 27.43 -28.91 -7.10
C ARG A 59 26.03 -28.78 -6.52
N VAL A 60 25.22 -27.90 -7.10
CA VAL A 60 23.86 -27.63 -6.64
C VAL A 60 22.89 -27.65 -7.83
N VAL A 61 21.66 -28.07 -7.58
CA VAL A 61 20.56 -28.05 -8.56
C VAL A 61 19.26 -27.62 -7.88
N ASP A 62 18.45 -26.80 -8.56
CA ASP A 62 17.10 -26.46 -8.10
C ASP A 62 16.14 -26.11 -9.24
N THR A 63 14.92 -25.74 -8.85
CA THR A 63 13.96 -24.99 -9.64
C THR A 63 13.68 -23.70 -8.93
N GLN A 64 14.26 -22.59 -9.41
CA GLN A 64 14.14 -21.27 -8.78
C GLN A 64 12.96 -20.48 -9.33
N ARG A 65 12.12 -19.95 -8.43
CA ARG A 65 11.10 -18.98 -8.79
C ARG A 65 11.74 -17.62 -9.05
N CYS A 66 11.55 -17.09 -10.25
CA CYS A 66 12.10 -15.81 -10.70
C CYS A 66 10.98 -14.82 -11.03
N LEU A 67 11.22 -13.52 -10.78
CA LEU A 67 10.29 -12.42 -11.09
C LEU A 67 11.02 -11.35 -11.92
N ARG A 68 10.50 -11.03 -13.11
CA ARG A 68 11.06 -10.03 -14.05
C ARG A 68 10.00 -8.98 -14.39
N VAL A 69 9.90 -7.94 -13.56
CA VAL A 69 8.86 -6.88 -13.66
C VAL A 69 9.40 -5.47 -13.42
N SER A 70 10.73 -5.34 -13.35
CA SER A 70 11.39 -4.04 -13.12
C SER A 70 12.88 -4.10 -13.44
N GLY A 71 13.51 -2.94 -13.65
CA GLY A 71 14.95 -2.81 -13.87
C GLY A 71 15.40 -3.25 -15.27
N LYS A 72 16.61 -3.83 -15.34
CA LYS A 72 17.25 -4.31 -16.59
C LYS A 72 16.45 -5.43 -17.27
N HIS A 73 15.79 -6.26 -16.47
CA HIS A 73 14.96 -7.38 -16.90
C HIS A 73 13.49 -7.09 -16.55
N ASN A 74 12.74 -6.49 -17.47
CA ASN A 74 11.34 -6.15 -17.28
C ASN A 74 10.51 -6.69 -18.46
N ASP A 75 9.81 -7.78 -18.21
CA ASP A 75 9.00 -8.50 -19.22
C ASP A 75 7.50 -8.16 -19.10
N LEU A 76 7.13 -7.22 -18.21
CA LEU A 76 5.71 -6.96 -17.86
C LEU A 76 4.84 -6.55 -19.06
N GLU A 77 5.41 -5.83 -20.01
CA GLU A 77 4.64 -5.31 -21.16
C GLU A 77 4.35 -6.38 -22.20
N GLU A 78 5.25 -7.34 -22.38
CA GLU A 78 5.16 -8.45 -23.33
C GLU A 78 4.22 -9.56 -22.85
N VAL A 79 4.01 -9.65 -21.54
CA VAL A 79 3.18 -10.71 -20.92
C VAL A 79 1.74 -10.69 -21.43
N GLY A 80 1.33 -11.85 -21.96
CA GLY A 80 0.01 -12.09 -22.53
C GLY A 80 -0.09 -11.71 -24.01
N ILE A 81 0.80 -10.84 -24.50
CA ILE A 81 0.87 -10.38 -25.90
C ILE A 81 1.69 -11.37 -26.73
N ASP A 82 2.92 -11.63 -26.30
CA ASP A 82 3.74 -12.65 -26.95
C ASP A 82 3.48 -14.08 -26.39
N THR A 83 4.29 -15.04 -26.82
CA THR A 83 4.04 -16.45 -26.55
C THR A 83 4.95 -17.05 -25.47
N TYR A 84 5.90 -16.30 -24.89
CA TYR A 84 6.95 -16.86 -24.05
C TYR A 84 7.49 -15.99 -22.90
N HIS A 85 7.11 -14.69 -22.78
CA HIS A 85 7.47 -13.87 -21.64
C HIS A 85 6.46 -13.99 -20.50
N HIS A 86 6.97 -13.96 -19.26
CA HIS A 86 6.21 -14.12 -18.03
C HIS A 86 6.70 -13.17 -16.96
N THR A 87 5.77 -12.68 -16.10
CA THR A 87 6.17 -11.95 -14.90
C THR A 87 6.90 -12.85 -13.92
N MET A 88 6.34 -14.02 -13.63
CA MET A 88 6.93 -15.06 -12.81
C MET A 88 7.13 -16.32 -13.64
N PHE A 89 8.35 -16.88 -13.58
CA PHE A 89 8.68 -18.14 -14.24
C PHE A 89 9.59 -18.98 -13.35
N GLU A 90 9.69 -20.26 -13.68
CA GLU A 90 10.63 -21.14 -13.04
C GLU A 90 11.91 -21.23 -13.88
N MET A 91 13.06 -21.07 -13.23
CA MET A 91 14.37 -21.29 -13.82
C MET A 91 14.93 -22.58 -13.26
N LEU A 92 15.05 -23.59 -14.09
CA LEU A 92 15.76 -24.81 -13.75
C LEU A 92 17.26 -24.52 -13.85
N GLY A 93 17.99 -24.66 -12.75
CA GLY A 93 19.38 -24.29 -12.66
C GLY A 93 20.26 -25.42 -12.11
N ASN A 94 21.49 -25.50 -12.62
CA ASN A 94 22.56 -26.32 -12.04
C ASN A 94 23.83 -25.48 -11.96
N TRP A 95 24.50 -25.58 -10.82
CA TRP A 95 25.67 -24.76 -10.47
C TRP A 95 26.87 -25.59 -10.12
N SER A 96 28.06 -25.07 -10.49
CA SER A 96 29.37 -25.54 -10.05
C SER A 96 30.12 -24.41 -9.36
N PHE A 97 30.52 -24.62 -8.13
CA PHE A 97 31.31 -23.65 -7.35
C PHE A 97 32.77 -24.11 -7.31
N GLY A 98 33.50 -23.85 -8.43
CA GLY A 98 34.94 -24.22 -8.56
C GLY A 98 35.21 -25.68 -8.73
N ASP A 99 34.24 -26.50 -9.17
CA ASP A 99 34.40 -27.95 -9.34
C ASP A 99 34.49 -28.33 -10.82
N TYR A 100 33.39 -28.32 -11.59
CA TYR A 100 33.43 -28.53 -13.05
C TYR A 100 33.24 -27.23 -13.79
N PHE A 101 33.55 -27.23 -15.11
CA PHE A 101 33.46 -26.02 -15.93
C PHE A 101 32.81 -26.32 -17.30
N LYS A 102 33.22 -25.62 -18.36
CA LYS A 102 32.56 -25.61 -19.68
C LYS A 102 32.29 -26.98 -20.25
N LYS A 103 33.27 -27.90 -20.16
CA LYS A 103 33.18 -29.22 -20.79
C LYS A 103 32.00 -30.01 -20.24
N GLU A 104 31.97 -30.25 -18.95
CA GLU A 104 30.91 -31.02 -18.29
C GLU A 104 29.54 -30.30 -18.42
N ALA A 105 29.51 -28.95 -18.30
CA ALA A 105 28.27 -28.19 -18.45
C ALA A 105 27.67 -28.43 -19.84
N ILE A 106 28.45 -28.32 -20.91
CA ILE A 106 28.01 -28.50 -22.28
C ILE A 106 27.63 -29.98 -22.54
N GLU A 107 28.45 -30.91 -22.12
CA GLU A 107 28.21 -32.37 -22.29
C GLU A 107 26.88 -32.78 -21.63
N TRP A 108 26.65 -32.37 -20.37
CA TRP A 108 25.42 -32.70 -19.64
C TRP A 108 24.20 -32.01 -20.17
N SER A 109 24.32 -30.76 -20.59
CA SER A 109 23.21 -30.03 -21.23
C SER A 109 22.77 -30.75 -22.50
N TRP A 110 23.71 -31.15 -23.35
CA TRP A 110 23.43 -31.91 -24.56
C TRP A 110 22.83 -33.28 -24.29
N GLU A 111 23.41 -34.04 -23.34
CA GLU A 111 22.90 -35.34 -22.91
C GLU A 111 21.44 -35.25 -22.42
N LEU A 112 21.15 -34.30 -21.55
CA LEU A 112 19.80 -34.11 -21.01
C LEU A 112 18.78 -33.83 -22.11
N LEU A 113 19.08 -32.87 -23.00
CA LEU A 113 18.15 -32.49 -24.05
C LEU A 113 17.94 -33.58 -25.10
N THR A 114 19.02 -34.24 -25.55
CA THR A 114 18.93 -35.15 -26.70
C THR A 114 18.69 -36.59 -26.29
N GLU A 115 19.26 -37.07 -25.17
CA GLU A 115 19.16 -38.47 -24.79
C GLU A 115 18.09 -38.73 -23.73
N VAL A 116 17.80 -37.75 -22.84
CA VAL A 116 16.76 -37.87 -21.80
C VAL A 116 15.44 -37.30 -22.28
N TYR A 117 15.40 -36.04 -22.67
CA TYR A 117 14.19 -35.38 -23.16
C TYR A 117 13.86 -35.70 -24.62
N LYS A 118 14.80 -36.29 -25.36
CA LYS A 118 14.61 -36.73 -26.75
C LYS A 118 14.24 -35.60 -27.72
N ILE A 119 14.73 -34.38 -27.49
CA ILE A 119 14.57 -33.29 -28.45
C ILE A 119 15.38 -33.64 -29.70
N PRO A 120 14.80 -33.56 -30.91
CA PRO A 120 15.50 -33.87 -32.15
C PRO A 120 16.74 -32.99 -32.36
N LYS A 121 17.90 -33.56 -32.58
CA LYS A 121 19.18 -32.84 -32.73
C LYS A 121 19.17 -31.86 -33.89
N ASP A 122 18.37 -32.13 -34.93
CA ASP A 122 18.18 -31.25 -36.08
C ASP A 122 17.31 -29.99 -35.80
N GLN A 123 16.70 -29.87 -34.62
CA GLN A 123 15.99 -28.67 -34.16
C GLN A 123 16.87 -27.78 -33.31
N LEU A 124 18.05 -28.24 -32.85
CA LEU A 124 18.89 -27.52 -31.92
C LEU A 124 19.93 -26.65 -32.61
N TYR A 125 20.04 -25.40 -32.14
CA TYR A 125 21.13 -24.48 -32.44
C TYR A 125 21.79 -24.07 -31.13
N VAL A 126 23.09 -23.74 -31.20
CA VAL A 126 23.82 -23.21 -30.03
C VAL A 126 24.49 -21.90 -30.39
N SER A 127 24.56 -20.99 -29.42
CA SER A 127 25.31 -19.76 -29.56
C SER A 127 26.51 -19.73 -28.61
N VAL A 128 27.56 -19.03 -29.01
CA VAL A 128 28.77 -18.81 -28.20
C VAL A 128 29.22 -17.39 -28.33
N PHE A 129 29.84 -16.87 -27.29
CA PHE A 129 30.32 -15.49 -27.24
C PHE A 129 31.39 -15.20 -28.30
N GLU A 130 31.17 -14.19 -29.14
CA GLU A 130 32.08 -13.79 -30.21
C GLU A 130 33.25 -12.92 -29.74
N GLY A 131 33.21 -12.42 -28.49
CA GLY A 131 34.17 -11.47 -27.93
C GLY A 131 33.61 -10.02 -27.91
N ASP A 132 34.32 -9.15 -27.20
CA ASP A 132 34.08 -7.71 -27.20
C ASP A 132 35.42 -6.97 -27.14
N GLU A 133 35.85 -6.38 -28.27
CA GLU A 133 37.14 -5.69 -28.39
C GLU A 133 37.21 -4.43 -27.49
N LYS A 134 36.08 -3.74 -27.24
CA LYS A 134 36.02 -2.54 -26.39
C LYS A 134 36.37 -2.83 -24.94
N GLU A 135 35.92 -3.98 -24.44
CA GLU A 135 36.22 -4.43 -23.07
C GLU A 135 37.42 -5.40 -23.01
N GLY A 136 38.08 -5.67 -24.13
CA GLY A 136 39.23 -6.57 -24.20
C GLY A 136 38.85 -8.04 -23.95
N LEU A 137 37.61 -8.44 -24.20
CA LEU A 137 37.14 -9.80 -24.00
C LEU A 137 37.33 -10.64 -25.28
N PRO A 138 38.07 -11.76 -25.22
CA PRO A 138 38.26 -12.61 -26.38
C PRO A 138 37.01 -13.47 -26.67
N LYS A 139 36.90 -13.96 -27.90
CA LYS A 139 35.95 -14.97 -28.31
C LYS A 139 36.08 -16.21 -27.42
N ASP A 140 34.96 -16.81 -27.02
CA ASP A 140 34.95 -18.06 -26.27
C ASP A 140 35.25 -19.29 -27.20
N THR A 141 36.51 -19.41 -27.58
CA THR A 141 36.97 -20.48 -28.45
C THR A 141 36.83 -21.88 -27.77
N GLU A 142 37.00 -21.94 -26.46
CA GLU A 142 36.90 -23.22 -25.71
C GLU A 142 35.46 -23.78 -25.81
N ALA A 143 34.42 -23.00 -25.54
CA ALA A 143 33.03 -23.42 -25.70
C ALA A 143 32.73 -23.81 -27.17
N TYR A 144 33.22 -23.02 -28.12
CA TYR A 144 33.06 -23.29 -29.55
C TYR A 144 33.61 -24.65 -29.96
N GLU A 145 34.85 -25.02 -29.56
CA GLU A 145 35.46 -26.28 -29.90
C GLU A 145 34.82 -27.48 -29.17
N ILE A 146 34.27 -27.27 -27.97
CA ILE A 146 33.50 -28.31 -27.29
C ILE A 146 32.21 -28.58 -28.06
N TRP A 147 31.47 -27.54 -28.45
CA TRP A 147 30.20 -27.70 -29.19
C TRP A 147 30.37 -28.38 -30.55
N LYS A 148 31.48 -28.20 -31.25
CA LYS A 148 31.78 -28.90 -32.51
C LYS A 148 31.80 -30.42 -32.38
N GLN A 149 31.95 -30.95 -31.18
CA GLN A 149 31.87 -32.40 -30.93
C GLN A 149 30.43 -32.94 -30.95
N PHE A 150 29.44 -32.06 -30.80
CA PHE A 150 28.04 -32.42 -30.65
C PHE A 150 27.15 -31.90 -31.81
N VAL A 151 27.45 -30.72 -32.34
CA VAL A 151 26.66 -30.09 -33.40
C VAL A 151 27.57 -29.73 -34.60
N PRO A 152 27.02 -29.77 -35.84
CA PRO A 152 27.71 -29.25 -37.01
C PRO A 152 27.96 -27.74 -36.89
N GLU A 153 29.05 -27.24 -37.51
CA GLU A 153 29.43 -25.81 -37.44
C GLU A 153 28.35 -24.83 -37.95
N ASP A 154 27.54 -25.28 -38.90
CA ASP A 154 26.44 -24.48 -39.44
C ASP A 154 25.30 -24.27 -38.41
N ARG A 155 25.31 -24.96 -37.28
CA ARG A 155 24.40 -24.83 -36.15
C ARG A 155 25.01 -24.12 -34.94
N ILE A 156 26.25 -23.67 -35.04
CA ILE A 156 26.91 -22.84 -34.03
C ILE A 156 26.82 -21.38 -34.49
N VAL A 157 26.23 -20.51 -33.67
CA VAL A 157 26.05 -19.08 -33.90
C VAL A 157 27.06 -18.33 -33.04
N LEU A 158 27.67 -17.28 -33.59
CA LEU A 158 28.46 -16.34 -32.81
C LEU A 158 27.54 -15.20 -32.34
N GLY A 159 27.45 -15.01 -31.04
CA GLY A 159 26.61 -13.98 -30.45
C GLY A 159 27.45 -12.89 -29.79
N ASN A 160 26.94 -11.69 -29.88
CA ASN A 160 27.59 -10.50 -29.31
C ASN A 160 27.43 -10.45 -27.76
N LYS A 161 27.98 -9.41 -27.14
CA LYS A 161 27.94 -9.25 -25.69
C LYS A 161 26.51 -9.18 -25.12
N LYS A 162 25.55 -8.60 -25.84
CA LYS A 162 24.16 -8.50 -25.39
C LYS A 162 23.53 -9.89 -25.20
N ASP A 163 23.83 -10.80 -26.11
CA ASP A 163 23.23 -12.11 -26.18
C ASP A 163 24.05 -13.18 -25.41
N ASN A 164 25.39 -13.17 -25.54
CA ASN A 164 26.27 -14.23 -25.05
C ASN A 164 27.31 -13.81 -24.00
N PHE A 165 27.05 -12.71 -23.26
CA PHE A 165 27.80 -12.33 -22.05
C PHE A 165 26.85 -11.94 -20.95
N TRP A 166 26.66 -12.82 -19.97
CA TRP A 166 25.71 -12.61 -18.90
C TRP A 166 26.28 -11.72 -17.78
N GLU A 167 25.46 -10.80 -17.28
CA GLU A 167 25.80 -9.89 -16.19
C GLU A 167 24.63 -9.83 -15.19
N MET A 168 24.92 -9.98 -13.90
CA MET A 168 23.91 -9.96 -12.83
C MET A 168 23.17 -8.62 -12.78
N GLY A 169 23.88 -7.51 -12.97
CA GLY A 169 23.39 -6.14 -12.94
C GLY A 169 24.45 -5.17 -13.45
N ASP A 170 24.46 -3.96 -12.94
CA ASP A 170 25.51 -2.98 -13.24
C ASP A 170 26.87 -3.38 -12.64
N THR A 171 26.84 -4.17 -11.57
CA THR A 171 28.03 -4.79 -10.93
C THR A 171 27.69 -6.20 -10.46
N GLY A 172 28.71 -7.01 -10.18
CA GLY A 172 28.57 -8.38 -9.67
C GLY A 172 29.20 -9.44 -10.59
N PRO A 173 29.01 -10.72 -10.28
CA PRO A 173 29.52 -11.82 -11.05
C PRO A 173 29.02 -11.77 -12.50
N CYS A 174 29.89 -12.09 -13.45
CA CYS A 174 29.59 -12.11 -14.88
C CYS A 174 30.53 -13.03 -15.65
N GLY A 175 30.17 -13.32 -16.90
CA GLY A 175 31.02 -14.13 -17.78
C GLY A 175 30.36 -14.44 -19.12
N PRO A 176 31.15 -14.97 -20.07
CA PRO A 176 30.63 -15.44 -21.34
C PRO A 176 29.64 -16.58 -21.13
N CYS A 177 28.64 -16.65 -22.00
CA CYS A 177 27.67 -17.71 -21.95
C CYS A 177 27.44 -18.36 -23.31
N SER A 178 26.86 -19.56 -23.25
CA SER A 178 26.44 -20.32 -24.40
C SER A 178 24.98 -20.71 -24.26
N GLU A 179 24.18 -20.31 -25.21
CA GLU A 179 22.75 -20.56 -25.23
C GLU A 179 22.41 -21.74 -26.13
N ILE A 180 21.35 -22.47 -25.76
CA ILE A 180 20.77 -23.53 -26.56
C ILE A 180 19.38 -23.11 -26.99
N HIS A 181 19.17 -23.11 -28.31
CA HIS A 181 17.92 -22.69 -28.98
C HIS A 181 17.24 -23.89 -29.63
N VAL A 182 15.93 -23.85 -29.67
CA VAL A 182 15.11 -24.85 -30.38
C VAL A 182 14.34 -24.19 -31.50
N ASP A 183 14.46 -24.67 -32.70
CA ASP A 183 13.63 -24.34 -33.86
C ASP A 183 12.35 -25.17 -33.83
N CYS A 184 11.30 -24.59 -33.24
CA CYS A 184 9.97 -25.19 -33.08
C CYS A 184 9.10 -25.05 -34.33
N ARG A 185 9.59 -24.47 -35.42
CA ARG A 185 8.85 -24.37 -36.69
C ARG A 185 8.49 -25.76 -37.22
N SER A 186 7.47 -25.83 -38.03
CA SER A 186 7.08 -27.09 -38.68
C SER A 186 8.24 -27.68 -39.52
N ALA A 187 8.22 -28.98 -39.76
CA ALA A 187 9.23 -29.63 -40.55
C ALA A 187 9.30 -29.08 -42.01
N GLU A 188 8.18 -28.54 -42.50
CA GLU A 188 8.13 -27.93 -43.83
C GLU A 188 8.80 -26.54 -43.84
N GLU A 189 8.52 -25.70 -42.82
CA GLU A 189 9.13 -24.37 -42.69
C GLU A 189 10.65 -24.47 -42.47
N ARG A 190 11.12 -25.47 -41.72
CA ARG A 190 12.55 -25.67 -41.47
C ARG A 190 13.35 -26.02 -42.73
N LYS A 191 12.71 -26.48 -43.82
CA LYS A 191 13.39 -26.76 -45.11
C LYS A 191 13.92 -25.48 -45.77
N ASP A 192 13.50 -24.30 -45.35
CA ASP A 192 14.01 -23.02 -45.87
C ASP A 192 15.48 -22.75 -45.55
N GLY A 193 16.06 -23.51 -44.62
CA GLY A 193 17.46 -23.39 -44.18
C GLY A 193 17.76 -22.12 -43.37
N LYS A 194 16.75 -21.35 -42.97
CA LYS A 194 16.92 -20.06 -42.29
C LYS A 194 17.07 -20.17 -40.78
N GLY A 195 16.94 -21.36 -40.17
CA GLY A 195 16.95 -21.55 -38.73
C GLY A 195 18.09 -20.82 -38.01
N LYS A 196 19.33 -20.89 -38.55
CA LYS A 196 20.49 -20.21 -38.00
C LYS A 196 20.30 -18.67 -37.91
N SER A 197 19.73 -18.06 -38.93
CA SER A 197 19.54 -16.61 -38.98
C SER A 197 18.36 -16.12 -38.11
N LEU A 198 17.56 -17.02 -37.58
CA LEU A 198 16.44 -16.73 -36.70
C LEU A 198 16.82 -16.87 -35.21
N VAL A 199 18.00 -17.38 -34.90
CA VAL A 199 18.57 -17.41 -33.54
C VAL A 199 18.85 -15.97 -33.09
N ASN A 200 18.40 -15.57 -31.92
CA ASN A 200 18.50 -14.21 -31.35
C ASN A 200 17.93 -13.10 -32.25
N ALA A 201 16.91 -13.46 -33.07
CA ALA A 201 16.21 -12.55 -33.96
C ALA A 201 14.73 -12.31 -33.56
N ASP A 202 14.40 -12.49 -32.30
CA ASP A 202 13.06 -12.35 -31.71
C ASP A 202 11.95 -13.16 -32.46
N HIS A 203 12.34 -14.31 -33.05
CA HIS A 203 11.41 -15.14 -33.79
C HIS A 203 10.57 -16.01 -32.83
N PRO A 204 9.22 -15.98 -32.88
CA PRO A 204 8.36 -16.62 -31.89
C PRO A 204 8.44 -18.14 -31.84
N GLN A 205 9.06 -18.79 -32.83
CA GLN A 205 9.20 -20.24 -32.92
C GLN A 205 10.67 -20.71 -32.91
N VAL A 206 11.68 -19.80 -32.87
CA VAL A 206 13.09 -20.16 -32.68
C VAL A 206 13.54 -19.54 -31.38
N ILE A 207 13.44 -20.31 -30.30
CA ILE A 207 13.50 -19.80 -28.94
C ILE A 207 14.70 -20.33 -28.19
N GLU A 208 15.36 -19.46 -27.42
CA GLU A 208 16.29 -19.84 -26.38
C GLU A 208 15.56 -20.61 -25.29
N ILE A 209 16.07 -21.80 -24.92
CA ILE A 209 15.54 -22.60 -23.81
C ILE A 209 16.51 -22.70 -22.65
N TRP A 210 17.82 -22.61 -22.87
CA TRP A 210 18.83 -22.81 -21.84
C TRP A 210 20.04 -21.93 -22.04
N ASN A 211 20.46 -21.23 -21.01
CA ASN A 211 21.70 -20.44 -21.00
C ASN A 211 22.71 -21.08 -20.03
N ASN A 212 23.90 -21.42 -20.53
CA ASN A 212 25.04 -21.91 -19.75
C ASN A 212 26.04 -20.80 -19.57
N VAL A 213 26.10 -20.20 -18.39
CA VAL A 213 26.97 -19.08 -18.05
C VAL A 213 28.25 -19.57 -17.40
N PHE A 214 29.36 -19.14 -17.92
CA PHE A 214 30.72 -19.49 -17.44
C PHE A 214 31.26 -18.29 -16.64
N MET A 215 30.91 -18.28 -15.35
CA MET A 215 31.26 -17.20 -14.42
C MET A 215 32.76 -17.15 -14.20
N GLN A 216 33.41 -16.12 -14.70
CA GLN A 216 34.86 -15.94 -14.63
C GLN A 216 35.25 -14.58 -14.06
N PHE A 217 34.36 -13.58 -14.11
CA PHE A 217 34.65 -12.19 -13.75
C PHE A 217 33.68 -11.65 -12.70
N ASN A 218 34.15 -10.64 -11.98
CA ASN A 218 33.35 -9.76 -11.13
C ASN A 218 33.44 -8.33 -11.69
N ARG A 219 32.32 -7.76 -12.10
CA ARG A 219 32.25 -6.36 -12.53
C ARG A 219 32.10 -5.46 -11.30
N LYS A 220 33.00 -4.49 -11.16
CA LYS A 220 33.02 -3.53 -10.05
C LYS A 220 33.03 -2.10 -10.56
N TRP A 221 32.55 -1.17 -9.76
CA TRP A 221 32.73 0.24 -10.04
C TRP A 221 34.22 0.61 -10.01
N HIS A 222 34.64 1.38 -11.01
CA HIS A 222 36.02 1.89 -11.04
C HIS A 222 36.20 2.90 -9.89
N PRO A 223 37.18 2.74 -8.99
CA PRO A 223 37.31 3.52 -7.76
C PRO A 223 37.49 5.03 -8.00
N GLU A 224 38.03 5.41 -9.16
CA GLU A 224 38.39 6.82 -9.49
C GLU A 224 37.41 7.49 -10.47
N ARG A 225 36.38 6.79 -10.99
CA ARG A 225 35.52 7.28 -12.09
C ARG A 225 34.11 7.65 -11.68
N GLY A 226 33.84 7.82 -10.39
CA GLY A 226 32.56 8.30 -9.86
C GLY A 226 31.46 7.23 -9.70
N GLY A 227 31.67 6.02 -10.17
CA GLY A 227 30.83 4.84 -9.90
C GLY A 227 29.36 5.01 -10.24
N ALA A 228 28.50 4.38 -9.40
CA ALA A 228 27.04 4.39 -9.58
C ALA A 228 26.42 5.80 -9.62
N SER A 229 26.98 6.75 -8.87
CA SER A 229 26.48 8.13 -8.86
C SER A 229 26.69 8.83 -10.21
N ALA A 230 27.85 8.59 -10.87
CA ALA A 230 28.13 9.16 -12.18
C ALA A 230 27.23 8.57 -13.27
N LEU A 231 26.95 7.26 -13.21
CA LEU A 231 26.02 6.62 -14.14
C LEU A 231 24.60 7.18 -13.98
N ARG A 232 24.15 7.35 -12.74
CA ARG A 232 22.82 7.90 -12.45
C ARG A 232 22.69 9.35 -12.94
N ILE A 233 23.70 10.20 -12.74
CA ILE A 233 23.71 11.56 -13.26
C ILE A 233 23.59 11.54 -14.79
N TRP A 234 24.38 10.69 -15.46
CA TRP A 234 24.33 10.56 -16.91
C TRP A 234 22.93 10.10 -17.39
N GLU A 235 22.31 9.13 -16.71
CA GLU A 235 20.95 8.65 -17.02
C GLU A 235 19.89 9.74 -16.82
N GLU A 236 20.02 10.57 -15.78
CA GLU A 236 19.12 11.71 -15.53
C GLU A 236 19.26 12.78 -16.63
N GLU A 237 20.47 13.10 -17.05
CA GLU A 237 20.76 14.08 -18.09
C GLU A 237 20.29 13.64 -19.50
N ASN A 238 20.25 12.33 -19.77
CA ASN A 238 19.86 11.77 -21.06
C ASN A 238 18.46 11.08 -21.00
N SER A 239 17.64 11.40 -20.01
CA SER A 239 16.34 10.73 -19.77
C SER A 239 15.33 10.92 -20.90
N GLU A 240 15.40 12.02 -21.66
CA GLU A 240 14.50 12.28 -22.81
C GLU A 240 14.73 11.27 -23.95
N ASP A 241 15.98 10.90 -24.19
CA ASP A 241 16.33 9.89 -25.20
C ASP A 241 15.84 8.49 -24.82
N ARG A 242 15.80 8.20 -23.52
CA ARG A 242 15.29 6.93 -22.97
C ARG A 242 13.79 6.73 -23.22
N VAL A 243 12.99 7.79 -23.19
CA VAL A 243 11.54 7.76 -23.42
C VAL A 243 11.12 8.12 -24.84
N ALA A 244 12.06 8.40 -25.73
CA ALA A 244 11.78 8.69 -27.12
C ALA A 244 11.05 7.52 -27.80
N SER A 245 10.08 7.83 -28.63
CA SER A 245 9.32 6.82 -29.40
C SER A 245 10.06 6.34 -30.66
N ASP A 246 11.15 7.01 -31.05
CA ASP A 246 11.98 6.63 -32.19
C ASP A 246 12.94 5.51 -31.78
N ILE A 247 12.86 4.38 -32.45
CA ILE A 247 13.70 3.21 -32.16
C ILE A 247 15.20 3.49 -32.38
N ASN A 248 15.55 4.39 -33.30
CA ASN A 248 16.95 4.74 -33.54
C ASN A 248 17.51 5.55 -32.37
N ILE A 249 16.73 6.48 -31.83
CA ILE A 249 17.11 7.27 -30.63
C ILE A 249 17.26 6.36 -29.42
N GLN A 250 16.32 5.44 -29.22
CA GLN A 250 16.43 4.47 -28.14
C GLN A 250 17.64 3.54 -28.28
N ASN A 251 17.96 3.10 -29.48
CA ASN A 251 19.14 2.27 -29.73
C ASN A 251 20.45 3.06 -29.51
N GLU A 252 20.50 4.33 -29.92
CA GLU A 252 21.66 5.19 -29.66
C GLU A 252 21.83 5.46 -28.15
N TYR A 253 20.73 5.72 -27.41
CA TYR A 253 20.77 5.83 -25.94
C TYR A 253 21.31 4.55 -25.28
N LYS A 254 20.79 3.36 -25.67
CA LYS A 254 21.27 2.08 -25.14
C LYS A 254 22.76 1.88 -25.39
N LYS A 255 23.26 2.26 -26.57
CA LYS A 255 24.67 2.17 -26.94
C LYS A 255 25.54 3.12 -26.11
N GLN A 256 25.14 4.36 -25.94
CA GLN A 256 25.86 5.36 -25.13
C GLN A 256 25.85 4.99 -23.65
N ARG A 257 24.71 4.47 -23.13
CA ARG A 257 24.63 3.95 -21.77
C ARG A 257 25.62 2.81 -21.55
N TYR A 258 25.71 1.90 -22.50
CA TYR A 258 26.68 0.81 -22.46
C TYR A 258 28.11 1.30 -22.42
N GLU A 259 28.47 2.25 -23.29
CA GLU A 259 29.82 2.83 -23.35
C GLU A 259 30.16 3.58 -22.04
N THR A 260 29.22 4.33 -21.49
CA THR A 260 29.38 5.01 -20.20
C THR A 260 29.56 4.02 -19.06
N HIS A 261 28.72 2.98 -18.99
CA HIS A 261 28.83 1.94 -17.98
C HIS A 261 30.15 1.18 -18.06
N SER A 262 30.60 0.78 -19.25
CA SER A 262 31.91 0.14 -19.48
C SER A 262 33.07 1.04 -19.04
N TYR A 263 32.97 2.35 -19.27
CA TYR A 263 33.98 3.31 -18.80
C TYR A 263 34.01 3.44 -17.27
N LEU A 264 32.85 3.39 -16.62
CA LEU A 264 32.71 3.56 -15.16
C LEU A 264 32.98 2.28 -14.37
N THR A 265 33.15 1.14 -15.03
CA THR A 265 33.35 -0.16 -14.38
C THR A 265 34.68 -0.80 -14.78
N LEU A 266 35.06 -1.85 -14.08
CA LEU A 266 36.19 -2.71 -14.42
C LEU A 266 35.80 -4.17 -14.17
N LEU A 267 36.47 -5.09 -14.90
CA LEU A 267 36.33 -6.53 -14.74
C LEU A 267 37.56 -7.07 -13.99
N GLU A 268 37.30 -7.79 -12.91
CA GLU A 268 38.30 -8.54 -12.15
C GLU A 268 38.00 -10.04 -12.29
N GLU A 269 39.02 -10.88 -12.36
CA GLU A 269 38.84 -12.33 -12.35
C GLU A 269 38.28 -12.78 -11.00
N LEU A 270 37.32 -13.72 -11.02
CA LEU A 270 36.82 -14.38 -9.81
C LEU A 270 37.90 -15.29 -9.20
N PRO A 271 37.86 -15.57 -7.87
CA PRO A 271 38.82 -16.46 -7.20
C PRO A 271 38.82 -17.88 -7.77
N ALA A 272 37.72 -18.32 -8.36
CA ALA A 272 37.58 -19.62 -9.05
C ALA A 272 36.64 -19.45 -10.25
N LYS A 273 36.71 -20.40 -11.17
CA LYS A 273 35.78 -20.51 -12.30
C LYS A 273 34.54 -21.28 -11.87
N HIS A 274 33.36 -20.76 -12.20
CA HIS A 274 32.10 -21.36 -11.80
C HIS A 274 31.20 -21.58 -13.02
N VAL A 275 30.21 -22.43 -12.84
CA VAL A 275 29.11 -22.62 -13.79
C VAL A 275 27.82 -22.16 -13.16
N ASP A 276 27.10 -21.35 -13.88
CA ASP A 276 25.71 -20.98 -13.59
C ASP A 276 24.86 -21.32 -14.81
N THR A 277 23.80 -22.07 -14.66
CA THR A 277 22.91 -22.34 -15.78
C THR A 277 21.48 -21.94 -15.46
N GLY A 278 20.77 -21.46 -16.48
CA GLY A 278 19.36 -21.11 -16.35
C GLY A 278 18.57 -21.62 -17.54
N MET A 279 17.76 -22.68 -17.33
CA MET A 279 16.83 -23.18 -18.33
C MET A 279 15.42 -22.69 -18.01
N GLY A 280 14.80 -22.00 -18.96
CA GLY A 280 13.43 -21.53 -18.85
C GLY A 280 12.46 -22.73 -18.83
N PHE A 281 11.89 -22.99 -17.65
CA PHE A 281 11.02 -24.15 -17.46
C PHE A 281 9.80 -24.14 -18.38
N GLU A 282 9.09 -23.03 -18.44
CA GLU A 282 7.89 -22.88 -19.27
C GLU A 282 8.22 -23.03 -20.76
N ARG A 283 9.39 -22.55 -21.21
CA ARG A 283 9.88 -22.74 -22.59
C ARG A 283 10.21 -24.20 -22.88
N LEU A 284 10.87 -24.88 -21.94
CA LEU A 284 11.16 -26.31 -22.07
C LEU A 284 9.87 -27.15 -22.15
N VAL A 285 8.89 -26.87 -21.26
CA VAL A 285 7.59 -27.55 -21.25
C VAL A 285 6.90 -27.36 -22.60
N ARG A 286 6.89 -26.13 -23.14
CA ARG A 286 6.34 -25.82 -24.47
C ARG A 286 6.94 -26.70 -25.56
N VAL A 287 8.26 -26.83 -25.60
CA VAL A 287 8.99 -27.67 -26.58
C VAL A 287 8.60 -29.14 -26.43
N LEU A 288 8.65 -29.67 -25.21
CA LEU A 288 8.37 -31.09 -24.96
C LEU A 288 6.90 -31.48 -25.13
N GLN A 289 5.97 -30.53 -24.98
CA GLN A 289 4.55 -30.71 -25.25
C GLN A 289 4.15 -30.33 -26.68
N SER A 290 5.10 -29.95 -27.53
CA SER A 290 4.90 -29.56 -28.93
C SER A 290 3.83 -28.47 -29.08
N LYS A 291 3.90 -27.42 -28.24
CA LYS A 291 3.01 -26.26 -28.24
C LYS A 291 3.65 -25.07 -28.94
N THR A 292 2.84 -24.18 -29.48
CA THR A 292 3.28 -22.93 -30.11
C THR A 292 3.36 -21.74 -29.15
N SER A 293 2.80 -21.89 -27.96
CA SER A 293 2.84 -20.89 -26.88
C SER A 293 3.02 -21.57 -25.53
N ASN A 294 3.73 -20.91 -24.60
CA ASN A 294 3.83 -21.35 -23.21
C ASN A 294 2.43 -21.43 -22.57
N TYR A 295 1.52 -20.49 -22.92
CA TYR A 295 0.17 -20.44 -22.40
C TYR A 295 -0.69 -21.65 -22.79
N ASP A 296 -0.29 -22.44 -23.80
CA ASP A 296 -1.01 -23.64 -24.26
C ASP A 296 -0.55 -24.92 -23.56
N THR A 297 0.42 -24.81 -22.66
CA THR A 297 0.96 -25.92 -21.87
C THR A 297 0.11 -26.21 -20.62
N ASP A 298 0.36 -27.34 -19.98
CA ASP A 298 -0.28 -27.71 -18.72
C ASP A 298 0.14 -26.83 -17.52
N VAL A 299 1.10 -25.93 -17.70
CA VAL A 299 1.46 -24.90 -16.73
C VAL A 299 0.38 -23.83 -16.61
N PHE A 300 -0.21 -23.40 -17.73
CA PHE A 300 -1.16 -22.29 -17.77
C PHE A 300 -2.61 -22.71 -18.04
N GLN A 301 -2.80 -23.79 -18.81
CA GLN A 301 -4.13 -24.22 -19.26
C GLN A 301 -5.14 -24.46 -18.13
N PRO A 302 -4.79 -25.06 -16.97
CA PRO A 302 -5.75 -25.19 -15.87
C PRO A 302 -6.32 -23.86 -15.39
N LEU A 303 -5.50 -22.80 -15.33
CA LEU A 303 -5.94 -21.45 -14.96
C LEU A 303 -6.77 -20.81 -16.07
N ILE A 304 -6.30 -20.87 -17.32
CA ILE A 304 -6.99 -20.31 -18.49
C ILE A 304 -8.36 -20.95 -18.69
N GLN A 305 -8.46 -22.27 -18.56
CA GLN A 305 -9.73 -22.98 -18.68
C GLN A 305 -10.71 -22.59 -17.56
N PHE A 306 -10.22 -22.44 -16.32
CA PHE A 306 -11.03 -21.97 -15.22
C PHE A 306 -11.56 -20.55 -15.46
N ILE A 307 -10.71 -19.63 -15.95
CA ILE A 307 -11.12 -18.27 -16.33
C ILE A 307 -12.16 -18.30 -17.45
N SER A 308 -11.93 -19.10 -18.49
CA SER A 308 -12.83 -19.29 -19.62
C SER A 308 -14.21 -19.80 -19.18
N GLU A 309 -14.23 -20.81 -18.30
CA GLU A 309 -15.49 -21.35 -17.73
C GLU A 309 -16.26 -20.28 -16.95
N LYS A 310 -15.57 -19.54 -16.08
CA LYS A 310 -16.22 -18.55 -15.20
C LYS A 310 -16.66 -17.28 -15.92
N SER A 311 -15.92 -16.86 -16.94
CA SER A 311 -16.32 -15.72 -17.79
C SER A 311 -17.41 -16.07 -18.80
N GLY A 312 -17.57 -17.36 -19.15
CA GLY A 312 -18.41 -17.81 -20.25
C GLY A 312 -17.83 -17.51 -21.65
N ILE A 313 -16.59 -17.03 -21.70
CA ILE A 313 -15.89 -16.67 -22.95
C ILE A 313 -14.87 -17.78 -23.28
N LYS A 314 -14.96 -18.34 -24.46
CA LYS A 314 -14.05 -19.40 -24.89
C LYS A 314 -12.66 -18.84 -25.20
N TYR A 315 -11.61 -19.45 -24.63
CA TYR A 315 -10.23 -19.10 -24.97
C TYR A 315 -9.90 -19.51 -26.41
N ASN A 316 -9.41 -18.57 -27.20
CA ASN A 316 -8.86 -18.81 -28.52
C ASN A 316 -7.34 -18.71 -28.49
N ALA A 317 -6.65 -19.86 -28.56
CA ALA A 317 -5.19 -19.94 -28.60
C ALA A 317 -4.56 -19.31 -29.86
N GLN A 318 -5.33 -19.21 -30.94
CA GLN A 318 -4.90 -18.71 -32.24
C GLN A 318 -5.37 -17.29 -32.55
N ALA A 319 -5.94 -16.59 -31.54
CA ALA A 319 -6.37 -15.19 -31.71
C ALA A 319 -5.20 -14.30 -32.15
N ASN A 320 -5.46 -13.40 -33.10
CA ASN A 320 -4.49 -12.43 -33.60
C ASN A 320 -4.97 -11.00 -33.31
N GLU A 321 -4.05 -10.03 -33.28
CA GLU A 321 -4.31 -8.62 -32.94
C GLU A 321 -5.45 -7.95 -33.75
N ASN A 322 -5.79 -8.49 -34.92
CA ASN A 322 -6.86 -7.95 -35.76
C ASN A 322 -8.21 -8.65 -35.56
N GLU A 323 -8.34 -9.55 -34.60
CA GLU A 323 -9.52 -10.33 -34.30
C GLU A 323 -10.23 -9.85 -33.04
N ASN A 324 -11.56 -9.96 -32.99
CA ASN A 324 -12.36 -9.44 -31.87
C ASN A 324 -12.11 -10.14 -30.52
N ASP A 325 -11.53 -11.35 -30.52
CA ASP A 325 -11.25 -12.17 -29.34
C ASP A 325 -9.79 -12.08 -28.87
N TRP A 326 -8.96 -11.27 -29.54
CA TRP A 326 -7.57 -11.03 -29.15
C TRP A 326 -7.45 -10.50 -27.73
N ASP A 327 -8.14 -9.40 -27.43
CA ASP A 327 -8.11 -8.77 -26.10
C ASP A 327 -8.59 -9.72 -24.99
N GLN A 328 -9.57 -10.58 -25.31
CA GLN A 328 -10.07 -11.58 -24.38
C GLN A 328 -9.03 -12.69 -24.12
N ALA A 329 -8.34 -13.14 -25.17
CA ALA A 329 -7.28 -14.13 -25.06
C ALA A 329 -6.08 -13.56 -24.24
N VAL A 330 -5.66 -12.32 -24.55
CA VAL A 330 -4.63 -11.60 -23.81
C VAL A 330 -5.02 -11.45 -22.33
N ALA A 331 -6.26 -11.05 -22.04
CA ALA A 331 -6.73 -10.92 -20.67
C ALA A 331 -6.64 -12.22 -19.87
N MET A 332 -7.02 -13.36 -20.49
CA MET A 332 -6.91 -14.67 -19.83
C MET A 332 -5.45 -15.07 -19.58
N ARG A 333 -4.55 -14.80 -20.53
CA ARG A 333 -3.10 -15.04 -20.39
C ARG A 333 -2.49 -14.18 -19.28
N VAL A 334 -2.81 -12.87 -19.27
CA VAL A 334 -2.35 -11.92 -18.23
C VAL A 334 -2.81 -12.36 -16.85
N MET A 335 -4.08 -12.74 -16.69
CA MET A 335 -4.59 -13.20 -15.39
C MET A 335 -3.90 -14.50 -14.93
N ALA A 336 -3.73 -15.47 -15.83
CA ALA A 336 -3.08 -16.75 -15.52
C ALA A 336 -1.59 -16.59 -15.19
N ASP A 337 -0.90 -15.64 -15.81
CA ASP A 337 0.48 -15.29 -15.49
C ASP A 337 0.58 -14.55 -14.15
N HIS A 338 -0.16 -13.45 -14.02
CA HIS A 338 -0.04 -12.55 -12.88
C HIS A 338 -0.44 -13.17 -11.55
N ILE A 339 -1.42 -14.09 -11.54
CA ILE A 339 -1.80 -14.79 -10.30
C ILE A 339 -0.66 -15.62 -9.72
N ARG A 340 0.23 -16.15 -10.56
CA ARG A 340 1.43 -16.89 -10.14
C ARG A 340 2.36 -15.93 -9.37
N ALA A 341 2.73 -14.80 -9.99
CA ALA A 341 3.61 -13.80 -9.40
C ALA A 341 3.05 -13.27 -8.07
N ILE A 342 1.78 -12.85 -8.06
CA ILE A 342 1.11 -12.28 -6.89
C ILE A 342 1.08 -13.28 -5.74
N SER A 343 0.68 -14.54 -6.02
CA SER A 343 0.52 -15.57 -5.00
C SER A 343 1.83 -15.92 -4.33
N PHE A 344 2.90 -16.16 -5.08
CA PHE A 344 4.19 -16.54 -4.50
C PHE A 344 4.88 -15.40 -3.76
N VAL A 345 4.75 -14.15 -4.20
CA VAL A 345 5.29 -13.00 -3.46
C VAL A 345 4.55 -12.79 -2.14
N ILE A 346 3.23 -13.02 -2.10
CA ILE A 346 2.47 -12.98 -0.84
C ILE A 346 2.91 -14.12 0.09
N VAL A 347 3.12 -15.32 -0.42
CA VAL A 347 3.66 -16.47 0.34
C VAL A 347 5.02 -16.15 0.96
N ASP A 348 5.88 -15.44 0.24
CA ASP A 348 7.19 -14.99 0.72
C ASP A 348 7.08 -13.84 1.78
N GLY A 349 5.84 -13.43 2.14
CA GLY A 349 5.55 -12.46 3.19
C GLY A 349 5.47 -11.00 2.73
N GLN A 350 5.52 -10.73 1.42
CA GLN A 350 5.38 -9.38 0.88
C GLN A 350 3.94 -9.08 0.49
N LEU A 351 3.28 -8.19 1.26
CA LEU A 351 1.92 -7.76 0.95
C LEU A 351 1.90 -6.61 -0.08
N PRO A 352 0.81 -6.46 -0.86
CA PRO A 352 0.58 -5.28 -1.67
C PRO A 352 0.63 -4.01 -0.81
N SER A 353 1.39 -3.00 -1.23
CA SER A 353 1.58 -1.76 -0.47
C SER A 353 1.77 -0.55 -1.40
N SER A 354 2.02 0.64 -0.83
CA SER A 354 2.21 1.89 -1.58
C SER A 354 3.65 2.14 -2.03
N ASN A 355 4.62 1.33 -1.62
CA ASN A 355 6.05 1.52 -1.93
C ASN A 355 6.79 0.19 -2.04
N GLY A 356 8.03 0.24 -2.53
CA GLY A 356 8.95 -0.90 -2.63
C GLY A 356 8.35 -2.10 -3.38
N ALA A 357 8.76 -3.30 -2.99
CA ALA A 357 8.30 -4.56 -3.61
C ALA A 357 6.77 -4.72 -3.56
N GLY A 358 6.13 -4.28 -2.46
CA GLY A 358 4.68 -4.35 -2.33
C GLY A 358 3.93 -3.46 -3.33
N TYR A 359 4.50 -2.33 -3.75
CA TYR A 359 3.93 -1.50 -4.81
C TYR A 359 3.96 -2.22 -6.17
N VAL A 360 5.07 -2.90 -6.49
CA VAL A 360 5.19 -3.66 -7.73
C VAL A 360 4.11 -4.75 -7.80
N ILE A 361 3.91 -5.49 -6.72
CA ILE A 361 2.89 -6.56 -6.67
C ILE A 361 1.48 -5.99 -6.74
N ARG A 362 1.21 -4.86 -6.07
CA ARG A 362 -0.06 -4.15 -6.21
C ARG A 362 -0.32 -3.73 -7.66
N ARG A 363 0.70 -3.26 -8.37
CA ARG A 363 0.63 -2.88 -9.78
C ARG A 363 0.24 -4.06 -10.67
N ILE A 364 0.90 -5.21 -10.49
CA ILE A 364 0.62 -6.45 -11.23
C ILE A 364 -0.82 -6.91 -10.95
N LEU A 365 -1.25 -6.91 -9.70
CA LEU A 365 -2.61 -7.28 -9.31
C LEU A 365 -3.65 -6.36 -9.97
N ARG A 366 -3.45 -5.04 -9.89
CA ARG A 366 -4.37 -4.06 -10.51
C ARG A 366 -4.41 -4.15 -12.02
N ARG A 367 -3.28 -4.50 -12.66
CA ARG A 367 -3.24 -4.80 -14.10
C ARG A 367 -4.15 -5.98 -14.43
N ALA A 368 -4.01 -7.11 -13.72
CA ALA A 368 -4.87 -8.28 -13.91
C ALA A 368 -6.36 -7.97 -13.68
N VAL A 369 -6.70 -7.25 -12.60
CA VAL A 369 -8.09 -6.84 -12.31
C VAL A 369 -8.65 -5.96 -13.43
N ARG A 370 -7.87 -5.03 -13.97
CA ARG A 370 -8.30 -4.18 -15.07
C ARG A 370 -8.60 -5.00 -16.33
N TYR A 371 -7.74 -5.95 -16.71
CA TYR A 371 -7.98 -6.84 -17.85
C TYR A 371 -9.24 -7.69 -17.63
N ALA A 372 -9.41 -8.26 -16.44
CA ALA A 372 -10.60 -9.01 -16.03
C ALA A 372 -11.88 -8.16 -16.15
N TYR A 373 -11.84 -6.93 -15.64
CA TYR A 373 -12.97 -6.00 -15.67
C TYR A 373 -13.33 -5.52 -17.08
N THR A 374 -12.33 -5.19 -17.89
CA THR A 374 -12.52 -4.54 -19.20
C THR A 374 -12.90 -5.55 -20.27
N PHE A 375 -12.21 -6.69 -20.34
CA PHE A 375 -12.32 -7.60 -21.47
C PHE A 375 -13.11 -8.89 -21.18
N LEU A 376 -13.19 -9.29 -19.89
CA LEU A 376 -13.90 -10.51 -19.47
C LEU A 376 -15.15 -10.24 -18.65
N ASN A 377 -15.51 -8.98 -18.45
CA ASN A 377 -16.69 -8.51 -17.73
C ASN A 377 -16.79 -8.97 -16.26
N PHE A 378 -15.67 -9.25 -15.59
CA PHE A 378 -15.65 -9.51 -14.16
C PHE A 378 -15.83 -8.19 -13.37
N LYS A 379 -17.04 -7.94 -12.87
CA LYS A 379 -17.38 -6.72 -12.10
C LYS A 379 -17.26 -6.93 -10.59
N GLU A 380 -17.23 -8.17 -10.16
CA GLU A 380 -17.00 -8.61 -8.79
C GLU A 380 -15.62 -9.25 -8.65
N PRO A 381 -15.04 -9.35 -7.44
CA PRO A 381 -13.75 -9.97 -7.24
C PRO A 381 -13.69 -11.42 -7.75
N PHE A 382 -12.68 -11.72 -8.53
CA PHE A 382 -12.54 -13.02 -9.18
C PHE A 382 -11.12 -13.62 -9.07
N LEU A 383 -10.06 -12.81 -9.08
CA LEU A 383 -8.67 -13.30 -9.09
C LEU A 383 -8.35 -14.23 -7.92
N ASN A 384 -8.91 -13.96 -6.76
CA ASN A 384 -8.75 -14.79 -5.57
C ASN A 384 -9.21 -16.24 -5.79
N GLN A 385 -10.15 -16.49 -6.72
CA GLN A 385 -10.66 -17.83 -7.03
C GLN A 385 -9.65 -18.68 -7.83
N LEU A 386 -8.65 -18.07 -8.43
CA LEU A 386 -7.57 -18.78 -9.14
C LEU A 386 -6.53 -19.41 -8.19
N VAL A 387 -6.42 -18.89 -6.95
CA VAL A 387 -5.42 -19.35 -5.99
C VAL A 387 -5.55 -20.84 -5.65
N PRO A 388 -6.75 -21.42 -5.40
CA PRO A 388 -6.88 -22.85 -5.16
C PRO A 388 -6.43 -23.71 -6.35
N VAL A 389 -6.71 -23.27 -7.58
CA VAL A 389 -6.28 -23.97 -8.81
C VAL A 389 -4.76 -23.99 -8.88
N LEU A 390 -4.14 -22.84 -8.65
CA LEU A 390 -2.68 -22.69 -8.64
C LEU A 390 -2.03 -23.51 -7.52
N ALA A 391 -2.59 -23.47 -6.31
CA ALA A 391 -2.06 -24.22 -5.16
C ALA A 391 -2.05 -25.74 -5.40
N GLU A 392 -3.07 -26.27 -6.07
CA GLU A 392 -3.11 -27.69 -6.41
C GLU A 392 -2.09 -28.05 -7.51
N GLN A 393 -1.83 -27.16 -8.48
CA GLN A 393 -0.80 -27.37 -9.50
C GLN A 393 0.61 -27.48 -8.90
N PHE A 394 0.91 -26.70 -7.86
CA PHE A 394 2.23 -26.65 -7.23
C PHE A 394 2.39 -27.61 -6.04
N LYS A 395 1.39 -28.39 -5.72
CA LYS A 395 1.43 -29.38 -4.63
C LYS A 395 2.56 -30.40 -4.83
N GLY A 396 3.41 -30.53 -3.82
CA GLY A 396 4.62 -31.37 -3.87
C GLY A 396 5.78 -30.74 -4.65
N VAL A 397 5.68 -29.46 -5.00
CA VAL A 397 6.76 -28.67 -5.63
C VAL A 397 7.07 -27.45 -4.76
N PHE A 398 6.05 -26.62 -4.48
CA PHE A 398 6.11 -25.44 -3.61
C PHE A 398 4.94 -25.50 -2.64
N ASP A 399 5.04 -26.38 -1.65
CA ASP A 399 3.96 -26.69 -0.70
C ASP A 399 3.55 -25.51 0.19
N GLU A 400 4.41 -24.50 0.33
CA GLU A 400 4.15 -23.28 1.05
C GLU A 400 2.93 -22.50 0.50
N LEU A 401 2.68 -22.56 -0.81
CA LEU A 401 1.48 -21.98 -1.42
C LEU A 401 0.21 -22.74 -1.01
N HIS A 402 0.30 -24.07 -0.96
CA HIS A 402 -0.82 -24.91 -0.52
C HIS A 402 -1.15 -24.67 0.97
N GLN A 403 -0.14 -24.53 1.81
CA GLN A 403 -0.29 -24.27 3.24
C GLN A 403 -0.88 -22.88 3.54
N GLN A 404 -0.54 -21.86 2.73
CA GLN A 404 -0.99 -20.49 2.91
C GLN A 404 -2.13 -20.09 1.95
N ARG A 405 -2.78 -21.04 1.29
CA ARG A 405 -3.80 -20.82 0.27
C ARG A 405 -4.88 -19.82 0.70
N ASP A 406 -5.52 -20.06 1.85
CA ASP A 406 -6.64 -19.25 2.33
C ASP A 406 -6.19 -17.83 2.69
N PHE A 407 -4.97 -17.67 3.19
CA PHE A 407 -4.34 -16.39 3.47
C PHE A 407 -4.10 -15.59 2.17
N VAL A 408 -3.51 -16.22 1.15
CA VAL A 408 -3.28 -15.59 -0.16
C VAL A 408 -4.59 -15.18 -0.82
N GLN A 409 -5.62 -16.05 -0.78
CA GLN A 409 -6.95 -15.74 -1.30
C GLN A 409 -7.56 -14.49 -0.64
N LYS A 410 -7.45 -14.38 0.68
CA LYS A 410 -8.02 -13.27 1.44
C LYS A 410 -7.33 -11.94 1.09
N ILE A 411 -6.01 -11.92 0.98
CA ILE A 411 -5.25 -10.73 0.59
C ILE A 411 -5.65 -10.25 -0.81
N ILE A 412 -5.70 -11.17 -1.77
CA ILE A 412 -6.07 -10.84 -3.15
C ILE A 412 -7.50 -10.31 -3.20
N LEU A 413 -8.43 -10.96 -2.51
CA LEU A 413 -9.84 -10.55 -2.43
C LEU A 413 -9.98 -9.10 -1.91
N GLU A 414 -9.27 -8.74 -0.84
CA GLU A 414 -9.34 -7.41 -0.23
C GLU A 414 -8.76 -6.32 -1.14
N GLU A 415 -7.59 -6.56 -1.74
CA GLU A 415 -6.97 -5.57 -2.67
C GLU A 415 -7.80 -5.43 -3.94
N GLU A 416 -8.31 -6.53 -4.50
CA GLU A 416 -9.18 -6.54 -5.68
C GLU A 416 -10.49 -5.81 -5.40
N SER A 417 -11.17 -6.12 -4.27
CA SER A 417 -12.40 -5.45 -3.84
C SER A 417 -12.19 -3.95 -3.63
N SER A 418 -11.06 -3.58 -3.03
CA SER A 418 -10.69 -2.18 -2.83
C SER A 418 -10.49 -1.45 -4.15
N PHE A 419 -9.83 -2.06 -5.11
CA PHE A 419 -9.57 -1.44 -6.40
C PHE A 419 -10.82 -1.36 -7.27
N LEU A 420 -11.66 -2.39 -7.31
CA LEU A 420 -12.90 -2.41 -8.08
C LEU A 420 -13.86 -1.27 -7.70
N ARG A 421 -13.88 -0.84 -6.42
CA ARG A 421 -14.69 0.32 -5.98
C ARG A 421 -14.33 1.62 -6.69
N THR A 422 -13.09 1.79 -7.11
CA THR A 422 -12.59 3.02 -7.76
C THR A 422 -12.35 2.85 -9.25
N LEU A 423 -12.12 1.60 -9.71
CA LEU A 423 -11.74 1.28 -11.09
C LEU A 423 -12.77 1.75 -12.10
N GLY A 424 -14.06 1.43 -11.88
CA GLY A 424 -15.13 1.80 -12.81
C GLY A 424 -15.23 3.32 -12.98
N ASN A 425 -15.20 4.06 -11.88
CA ASN A 425 -15.24 5.53 -11.91
C ASN A 425 -13.98 6.12 -12.58
N GLY A 426 -12.81 5.54 -12.31
CA GLY A 426 -11.57 5.97 -12.94
C GLY A 426 -11.56 5.78 -14.45
N ILE A 427 -12.04 4.64 -14.95
CA ILE A 427 -12.19 4.38 -16.39
C ILE A 427 -13.17 5.35 -17.02
N ILE A 428 -14.32 5.62 -16.38
CA ILE A 428 -15.30 6.60 -16.87
C ILE A 428 -14.64 7.98 -16.98
N ARG A 429 -13.96 8.45 -15.93
CA ARG A 429 -13.27 9.75 -15.94
C ARG A 429 -12.19 9.83 -17.01
N PHE A 430 -11.43 8.74 -17.19
CA PHE A 430 -10.42 8.67 -18.23
C PHE A 430 -11.03 8.80 -19.62
N ASN A 431 -12.11 8.07 -19.91
CA ASN A 431 -12.82 8.16 -21.20
C ASN A 431 -13.47 9.54 -21.40
N GLU A 432 -14.11 10.12 -20.38
CA GLU A 432 -14.64 11.50 -20.42
C GLU A 432 -13.53 12.52 -20.78
N TYR A 433 -12.32 12.33 -20.27
CA TYR A 433 -11.18 13.20 -20.61
C TYR A 433 -10.79 13.06 -22.09
N LEU A 434 -10.70 11.83 -22.61
CA LEU A 434 -10.36 11.58 -24.00
C LEU A 434 -11.45 12.06 -24.97
N ASP A 435 -12.72 11.92 -24.60
CA ASP A 435 -13.86 12.32 -25.46
C ASP A 435 -14.11 13.82 -25.44
N ASN A 436 -13.57 14.55 -24.48
CA ASN A 436 -13.73 15.99 -24.38
C ASN A 436 -13.06 16.71 -25.59
N PRO A 437 -13.83 17.42 -26.44
CA PRO A 437 -13.27 18.12 -27.61
C PRO A 437 -12.18 19.15 -27.23
N GLY A 438 -12.23 19.71 -26.02
CA GLY A 438 -11.23 20.65 -25.52
C GLY A 438 -9.84 20.03 -25.30
N ASN A 439 -9.75 18.71 -25.16
CA ASN A 439 -8.51 17.97 -24.97
C ASN A 439 -7.94 17.41 -26.28
N LYS A 440 -8.77 17.35 -27.35
CA LYS A 440 -8.35 16.93 -28.69
C LYS A 440 -7.69 18.10 -29.41
N ARG A 441 -6.46 17.92 -29.85
CA ARG A 441 -5.68 18.90 -30.61
C ARG A 441 -5.50 18.43 -32.05
N GLU A 442 -5.27 19.38 -32.95
CA GLU A 442 -4.92 19.06 -34.35
C GLU A 442 -3.63 18.20 -34.40
N PRO A 443 -3.50 17.28 -35.38
CA PRO A 443 -2.32 16.40 -35.46
C PRO A 443 -0.96 17.12 -35.51
N SER A 444 -0.94 18.36 -35.98
CA SER A 444 0.26 19.21 -36.03
C SER A 444 0.61 19.88 -34.70
N HIS A 445 -0.26 19.81 -33.69
CA HIS A 445 -0.02 20.47 -32.40
C HIS A 445 0.92 19.63 -31.53
N PRO A 446 1.92 20.22 -30.84
CA PRO A 446 2.86 19.49 -29.97
C PRO A 446 2.19 18.65 -28.86
N SER A 447 1.01 19.07 -28.41
CA SER A 447 0.20 18.34 -27.41
C SER A 447 -0.92 17.49 -28.04
N HIS A 448 -0.76 17.07 -29.30
CA HIS A 448 -1.70 16.14 -29.93
C HIS A 448 -1.71 14.80 -29.17
N ASN A 449 -2.88 14.33 -28.77
CA ASN A 449 -3.04 13.11 -27.99
C ASN A 449 -2.16 13.04 -26.72
N LEU A 450 -1.97 14.19 -26.03
CA LEU A 450 -1.23 14.26 -24.78
C LEU A 450 -2.19 14.50 -23.61
N ILE A 451 -2.15 13.60 -22.63
CA ILE A 451 -2.91 13.70 -21.40
C ILE A 451 -2.18 14.61 -20.42
N ASP A 452 -2.87 15.57 -19.84
CA ASP A 452 -2.34 16.47 -18.82
C ASP A 452 -1.80 15.69 -17.59
N GLY A 453 -0.58 16.02 -17.15
CA GLY A 453 0.07 15.33 -16.05
C GLY A 453 -0.64 15.49 -14.69
N ARG A 454 -1.32 16.62 -14.45
CA ARG A 454 -2.13 16.81 -13.23
C ARG A 454 -3.40 15.95 -13.26
N PHE A 455 -3.99 15.74 -14.42
CA PHE A 455 -5.10 14.80 -14.56
C PHE A 455 -4.64 13.36 -14.30
N ALA A 456 -3.49 12.96 -14.84
CA ALA A 456 -2.90 11.65 -14.55
C ALA A 456 -2.57 11.49 -13.04
N PHE A 457 -2.09 12.56 -12.39
CA PHE A 457 -1.89 12.60 -10.94
C PHE A 457 -3.21 12.47 -10.16
N GLN A 458 -4.29 13.09 -10.61
CA GLN A 458 -5.61 12.93 -10.01
C GLN A 458 -6.11 11.48 -10.09
N LEU A 459 -5.90 10.80 -11.20
CA LEU A 459 -6.20 9.36 -11.33
C LEU A 459 -5.38 8.52 -10.36
N TYR A 460 -4.10 8.86 -10.17
CA TYR A 460 -3.22 8.20 -9.23
C TYR A 460 -3.64 8.42 -7.77
N ASP A 461 -3.82 9.68 -7.36
CA ASP A 461 -4.05 10.08 -5.96
C ASP A 461 -5.48 9.75 -5.49
N THR A 462 -6.49 10.00 -6.34
CA THR A 462 -7.91 9.88 -5.97
C THR A 462 -8.50 8.51 -6.29
N PHE A 463 -8.16 7.94 -7.46
CA PHE A 463 -8.74 6.68 -7.93
C PHE A 463 -7.79 5.50 -7.77
N GLY A 464 -6.58 5.73 -7.28
CA GLY A 464 -5.59 4.69 -7.03
C GLY A 464 -5.10 3.99 -8.30
N PHE A 465 -5.13 4.69 -9.46
CA PHE A 465 -4.54 4.18 -10.71
C PHE A 465 -3.03 4.37 -10.65
N PRO A 466 -2.23 3.31 -10.62
CA PRO A 466 -0.79 3.43 -10.82
C PRO A 466 -0.50 4.16 -12.13
N ILE A 467 0.54 4.99 -12.16
CA ILE A 467 0.83 5.81 -13.35
C ILE A 467 1.07 4.95 -14.60
N ASP A 468 1.77 3.84 -14.46
CA ASP A 468 2.01 2.89 -15.55
C ASP A 468 0.73 2.23 -16.07
N LEU A 469 -0.28 2.02 -15.23
CA LEU A 469 -1.60 1.56 -15.67
C LEU A 469 -2.31 2.65 -16.47
N THR A 470 -2.18 3.91 -16.06
CA THR A 470 -2.70 5.06 -16.81
C THR A 470 -1.98 5.21 -18.14
N GLU A 471 -0.66 5.01 -18.18
CA GLU A 471 0.15 5.00 -19.41
C GLU A 471 -0.26 3.87 -20.35
N LEU A 472 -0.49 2.67 -19.84
CA LEU A 472 -0.95 1.52 -20.62
C LEU A 472 -2.30 1.82 -21.30
N ILE A 473 -3.28 2.33 -20.53
CA ILE A 473 -4.61 2.67 -21.08
C ILE A 473 -4.50 3.81 -22.09
N ALA A 474 -3.66 4.81 -21.83
CA ALA A 474 -3.40 5.90 -22.77
C ALA A 474 -2.83 5.38 -24.09
N ARG A 475 -1.82 4.54 -24.04
CA ARG A 475 -1.15 3.93 -25.20
C ARG A 475 -2.13 3.09 -26.05
N GLU A 476 -2.95 2.26 -25.42
CA GLU A 476 -4.01 1.49 -26.09
C GLU A 476 -5.00 2.37 -26.85
N LYS A 477 -5.17 3.62 -26.43
CA LYS A 477 -6.02 4.63 -27.07
C LYS A 477 -5.25 5.58 -28.01
N GLY A 478 -3.95 5.35 -28.23
CA GLY A 478 -3.08 6.20 -29.05
C GLY A 478 -2.74 7.55 -28.41
N TRP A 479 -2.78 7.64 -27.06
CA TRP A 479 -2.43 8.83 -26.27
C TRP A 479 -1.14 8.63 -25.48
N LYS A 480 -0.48 9.73 -25.08
CA LYS A 480 0.67 9.78 -24.19
C LYS A 480 0.35 10.61 -22.95
N ILE A 481 1.15 10.48 -21.89
CA ILE A 481 1.00 11.28 -20.66
C ILE A 481 2.13 12.33 -20.60
N GLU A 482 1.79 13.53 -20.16
CA GLU A 482 2.75 14.60 -19.83
C GLU A 482 3.37 14.31 -18.43
N MET A 483 4.48 13.54 -18.44
CA MET A 483 5.11 13.02 -17.22
C MET A 483 5.70 14.12 -16.32
N ASN A 484 6.17 15.24 -16.90
CA ASN A 484 6.71 16.35 -16.11
C ASN A 484 5.65 16.97 -15.20
N GLY A 485 4.44 17.20 -15.69
CA GLY A 485 3.30 17.68 -14.88
C GLY A 485 2.89 16.70 -13.79
N PHE A 486 2.90 15.39 -14.10
CA PHE A 486 2.67 14.35 -13.11
C PHE A 486 3.71 14.37 -11.99
N ASN A 487 5.00 14.39 -12.34
CA ASN A 487 6.11 14.42 -11.40
C ASN A 487 6.12 15.70 -10.55
N ASN A 488 5.79 16.86 -11.13
CA ASN A 488 5.64 18.11 -10.41
C ASN A 488 4.52 18.04 -9.37
N ALA A 489 3.34 17.53 -9.74
CA ALA A 489 2.22 17.37 -8.82
C ALA A 489 2.54 16.40 -7.68
N LEU A 490 3.24 15.30 -7.97
CA LEU A 490 3.73 14.34 -6.98
C LEU A 490 4.77 14.98 -6.05
N GLY A 491 5.67 15.82 -6.59
CA GLY A 491 6.67 16.60 -5.84
C GLY A 491 6.01 17.61 -4.91
N GLU A 492 5.01 18.35 -5.36
CA GLU A 492 4.24 19.30 -4.56
C GLU A 492 3.55 18.61 -3.37
N GLN A 493 3.00 17.40 -3.56
CA GLN A 493 2.41 16.62 -2.49
C GLN A 493 3.48 16.21 -1.45
N LYS A 494 4.64 15.71 -1.89
CA LYS A 494 5.76 15.33 -1.01
C LYS A 494 6.31 16.53 -0.24
N ASN A 495 6.44 17.68 -0.89
CA ASN A 495 6.98 18.89 -0.27
C ASN A 495 6.04 19.49 0.76
N ARG A 496 4.72 19.44 0.56
CA ARG A 496 3.72 19.83 1.56
C ARG A 496 3.86 19.00 2.85
N SER A 497 4.18 17.73 2.73
CA SER A 497 4.42 16.85 3.88
C SER A 497 5.76 17.15 4.58
N ARG A 498 6.79 17.62 3.86
CA ARG A 498 8.14 17.91 4.40
C ARG A 498 8.27 19.30 5.01
N ALA A 499 7.57 20.31 4.49
CA ALA A 499 7.69 21.71 4.92
C ALA A 499 7.25 21.94 6.38
N ALA A 500 6.56 20.99 7.01
CA ALA A 500 6.11 21.09 8.39
C ALA A 500 7.22 20.85 9.44
N THR A 501 8.45 20.45 9.06
CA THR A 501 9.51 19.96 9.98
C THR A 501 10.87 20.64 9.86
N ALA A 502 11.01 21.73 9.11
CA ALA A 502 12.31 22.40 8.97
C ALA A 502 12.72 23.18 10.24
N ILE A 503 13.90 22.90 10.78
CA ILE A 503 14.55 23.63 11.89
C ILE A 503 15.74 24.39 11.30
N ASP A 504 15.81 25.69 11.59
CA ASP A 504 16.98 26.51 11.25
C ASP A 504 17.99 26.46 12.40
N THR A 505 19.24 26.05 12.12
CA THR A 505 20.25 25.77 13.15
C THR A 505 21.46 26.70 12.99
N GLY A 506 21.91 27.32 14.11
CA GLY A 506 23.18 28.03 14.21
C GLY A 506 24.38 27.09 14.32
N ASP A 507 25.59 27.68 14.32
CA ASP A 507 26.84 26.95 14.51
C ASP A 507 27.01 26.47 15.96
N TRP A 508 27.77 25.39 16.15
CA TRP A 508 28.11 24.87 17.47
C TRP A 508 29.14 25.75 18.18
N VAL A 509 28.87 26.11 19.44
CA VAL A 509 29.82 26.72 20.37
C VAL A 509 30.37 25.64 21.29
N ILE A 510 31.66 25.39 21.22
CA ILE A 510 32.34 24.39 22.05
C ILE A 510 32.60 25.04 23.42
N VAL A 511 32.26 24.35 24.51
CA VAL A 511 32.42 24.76 25.89
C VAL A 511 33.56 23.98 26.52
N ASN A 512 33.51 22.64 26.38
CA ASN A 512 34.53 21.72 26.91
C ASN A 512 35.11 20.86 25.78
N GLU A 513 36.06 19.97 26.10
CA GLU A 513 36.69 19.09 25.11
C GLU A 513 35.66 18.32 24.29
N ASP A 514 35.73 18.45 22.94
CA ASP A 514 34.77 17.80 22.06
C ASP A 514 35.01 16.28 22.00
N ARG A 515 34.07 15.52 22.55
CA ARG A 515 34.09 14.06 22.64
C ARG A 515 32.70 13.50 22.37
N GLU A 516 32.60 12.20 22.06
CA GLU A 516 31.32 11.53 21.89
C GLU A 516 30.52 11.47 23.18
N THR A 517 29.21 11.70 23.09
CA THR A 517 28.30 11.58 24.24
C THR A 517 28.07 10.12 24.57
N GLU A 518 28.30 9.74 25.83
CA GLU A 518 27.96 8.42 26.33
C GLU A 518 26.53 8.39 26.88
N PHE A 519 25.70 7.48 26.40
CA PHE A 519 24.35 7.25 26.92
C PHE A 519 24.37 6.21 28.04
N VAL A 520 23.97 6.62 29.26
CA VAL A 520 23.94 5.78 30.47
C VAL A 520 22.53 5.54 31.03
N GLY A 521 21.50 6.00 30.28
CA GLY A 521 20.10 6.03 30.73
C GLY A 521 19.37 4.69 30.77
N TYR A 522 20.03 3.56 30.46
CA TYR A 522 19.50 2.24 30.78
C TYR A 522 19.64 1.87 32.26
N ASP A 523 20.64 2.46 32.93
CA ASP A 523 21.03 2.11 34.28
C ASP A 523 20.86 3.26 35.29
N LEU A 524 20.95 4.51 34.82
CA LEU A 524 20.88 5.72 35.63
C LEU A 524 19.76 6.66 35.18
N THR A 525 19.08 7.27 36.15
CA THR A 525 18.05 8.30 35.93
C THR A 525 18.58 9.71 36.24
N GLU A 526 19.70 9.81 36.95
CA GLU A 526 20.44 11.04 37.17
C GLU A 526 21.96 10.77 37.23
N LEU A 527 22.76 11.75 36.82
CA LEU A 527 24.22 11.74 36.97
C LEU A 527 24.81 13.15 36.93
N GLU A 528 26.02 13.33 37.51
CA GLU A 528 26.81 14.55 37.35
C GLU A 528 27.54 14.51 36.01
N THR A 529 27.39 15.56 35.20
CA THR A 529 27.92 15.65 33.82
C THR A 529 28.38 17.08 33.53
N GLU A 530 28.92 17.30 32.31
CA GLU A 530 29.35 18.61 31.83
C GLU A 530 28.81 18.86 30.40
N ILE A 531 28.64 20.13 30.06
CA ILE A 531 28.23 20.55 28.74
C ILE A 531 29.45 20.54 27.81
N ILE A 532 29.40 19.76 26.71
CA ILE A 532 30.47 19.74 25.71
C ILE A 532 30.34 20.95 24.79
N LYS A 533 29.14 21.14 24.22
CA LYS A 533 28.84 22.19 23.25
C LYS A 533 27.35 22.53 23.23
N TYR A 534 27.05 23.71 22.74
CA TYR A 534 25.66 24.12 22.51
C TYR A 534 25.51 24.92 21.21
N ARG A 535 24.27 25.06 20.73
CA ARG A 535 23.94 25.97 19.65
C ARG A 535 22.54 26.54 19.80
N LYS A 536 22.31 27.68 19.13
CA LYS A 536 20.99 28.28 19.04
C LYS A 536 20.24 27.71 17.83
N VAL A 537 18.99 27.39 18.00
CA VAL A 537 18.10 26.89 16.94
C VAL A 537 16.80 27.67 16.90
N LYS A 538 16.18 27.73 15.72
CA LYS A 538 14.88 28.36 15.53
C LYS A 538 13.92 27.36 14.89
N ALA A 539 12.88 27.01 15.63
CA ALA A 539 11.85 26.09 15.19
C ALA A 539 10.46 26.75 15.32
N LYS A 540 9.66 26.71 14.26
CA LYS A 540 8.29 27.29 14.25
C LYS A 540 8.21 28.76 14.78
N GLY A 541 9.28 29.54 14.54
CA GLY A 541 9.36 30.94 14.98
C GLY A 541 9.80 31.13 16.45
N LYS A 542 9.99 30.08 17.24
CA LYS A 542 10.51 30.14 18.61
C LYS A 542 12.02 29.87 18.61
N GLU A 543 12.77 30.65 19.36
CA GLU A 543 14.21 30.42 19.58
C GLU A 543 14.39 29.45 20.76
N GLN A 544 15.26 28.48 20.59
CA GLN A 544 15.62 27.48 21.58
C GLN A 544 17.13 27.20 21.51
N TYR A 545 17.64 26.43 22.43
CA TYR A 545 19.02 25.97 22.45
C TYR A 545 19.06 24.44 22.40
N GLN A 546 20.09 23.94 21.75
CA GLN A 546 20.50 22.55 21.79
C GLN A 546 21.78 22.44 22.59
N ILE A 547 21.82 21.52 23.55
CA ILE A 547 22.96 21.24 24.42
C ILE A 547 23.43 19.81 24.20
N VAL A 548 24.73 19.58 24.15
CA VAL A 548 25.36 18.25 24.10
C VAL A 548 26.11 18.03 25.42
N LEU A 549 25.81 16.91 26.08
CA LEU A 549 26.41 16.52 27.36
C LEU A 549 27.48 15.44 27.15
N ALA A 550 28.49 15.38 28.06
CA ALA A 550 29.53 14.37 28.02
C ALA A 550 28.99 12.95 28.29
N GLN A 551 28.15 12.83 29.30
CA GLN A 551 27.36 11.63 29.60
C GLN A 551 25.93 12.07 29.86
N THR A 552 24.96 11.23 29.44
CA THR A 552 23.56 11.59 29.59
C THR A 552 22.69 10.39 30.00
N PRO A 553 21.75 10.61 30.97
CA PRO A 553 20.73 9.64 31.28
C PRO A 553 19.49 9.79 30.34
N PHE A 554 19.43 10.89 29.54
CA PHE A 554 18.31 11.19 28.70
C PHE A 554 18.30 10.31 27.45
N TYR A 555 17.25 9.52 27.25
CA TYR A 555 17.02 8.76 26.03
C TYR A 555 16.70 9.72 24.89
N ALA A 556 17.41 9.60 23.78
CA ALA A 556 17.12 10.39 22.57
C ALA A 556 16.07 9.68 21.73
N GLU A 557 15.12 10.44 21.17
CA GLU A 557 14.06 9.93 20.29
C GLU A 557 14.62 8.95 19.24
N SER A 558 14.18 7.70 19.32
CA SER A 558 14.62 6.62 18.43
C SER A 558 13.65 5.43 18.51
N GLY A 559 13.56 4.63 17.43
CA GLY A 559 12.76 3.39 17.41
C GLY A 559 11.26 3.59 17.73
N GLY A 560 10.74 4.81 17.56
CA GLY A 560 9.36 5.16 17.89
C GLY A 560 9.13 5.60 19.34
N GLN A 561 10.10 5.46 20.24
CA GLN A 561 10.04 6.03 21.59
C GLN A 561 10.45 7.50 21.56
N VAL A 562 9.64 8.38 22.14
CA VAL A 562 9.96 9.81 22.30
C VAL A 562 11.20 10.05 23.17
N GLY A 563 11.86 11.18 22.98
CA GLY A 563 12.96 11.61 23.81
C GLY A 563 12.52 11.96 25.23
N ASP A 564 13.42 11.76 26.18
CA ASP A 564 13.17 12.15 27.56
C ASP A 564 13.12 13.66 27.76
N THR A 565 12.38 14.04 28.74
CA THR A 565 12.35 15.38 29.32
C THR A 565 12.91 15.35 30.74
N GLY A 566 13.22 16.50 31.29
CA GLY A 566 13.75 16.61 32.63
C GLY A 566 14.43 17.94 32.87
N ARG A 567 15.52 17.97 33.65
CA ARG A 567 16.20 19.21 33.97
C ARG A 567 17.72 19.01 34.09
N LEU A 568 18.43 20.07 33.83
CA LEU A 568 19.87 20.18 34.08
C LEU A 568 20.05 21.14 35.26
N GLU A 569 20.40 20.60 36.41
CA GLU A 569 20.57 21.32 37.67
C GLU A 569 22.04 21.73 37.86
N ASP A 570 22.28 22.92 38.43
CA ASP A 570 23.62 23.31 38.83
C ASP A 570 24.13 22.40 39.97
N HIS A 571 25.41 22.49 40.30
CA HIS A 571 26.02 21.68 41.37
C HIS A 571 25.32 21.87 42.74
N SER A 572 24.76 23.04 43.00
CA SER A 572 24.02 23.32 44.24
C SER A 572 22.59 22.78 44.26
N ARG A 573 22.07 22.33 43.11
CA ARG A 573 20.69 21.92 42.87
C ARG A 573 19.64 22.99 43.16
N GLN A 574 20.07 24.27 43.21
CA GLN A 574 19.15 25.40 43.44
C GLN A 574 18.65 26.07 42.17
N PHE A 575 19.43 25.97 41.13
CA PHE A 575 19.05 26.53 39.81
C PHE A 575 19.07 25.42 38.77
N TRP A 576 18.10 25.43 37.88
CA TRP A 576 18.01 24.47 36.79
C TRP A 576 17.49 25.09 35.50
N VAL A 577 17.80 24.47 34.41
CA VAL A 577 17.16 24.69 33.10
C VAL A 577 16.36 23.44 32.69
N GLU A 578 15.20 23.63 32.10
CA GLU A 578 14.33 22.55 31.70
C GLU A 578 14.82 21.96 30.36
N ILE A 579 14.93 20.64 30.31
CA ILE A 579 15.14 19.88 29.06
C ILE A 579 13.75 19.45 28.55
N THR A 580 13.33 20.07 27.45
CA THR A 580 11.98 19.94 26.91
C THR A 580 11.85 18.78 25.93
N ASP A 581 12.97 18.32 25.35
CA ASP A 581 13.02 17.20 24.41
C ASP A 581 14.48 16.71 24.27
N THR A 582 14.67 15.46 23.85
CA THR A 582 15.98 14.87 23.57
C THR A 582 15.95 14.11 22.25
N LYS A 583 16.82 14.47 21.29
CA LYS A 583 16.86 13.88 19.96
C LYS A 583 18.25 13.42 19.56
N LYS A 584 18.29 12.57 18.53
CA LYS A 584 19.53 12.15 17.90
C LYS A 584 19.69 12.84 16.56
N GLU A 585 20.73 13.66 16.41
CA GLU A 585 21.05 14.36 15.15
C GLU A 585 22.44 13.95 14.68
N ASN A 586 22.53 13.32 13.50
CA ASN A 586 23.79 12.82 12.93
C ASN A 586 24.62 11.96 13.89
N GLY A 587 23.95 11.14 14.71
CA GLY A 587 24.63 10.30 15.71
C GLY A 587 24.81 10.95 17.08
N VAL A 588 24.70 12.27 17.20
CA VAL A 588 24.88 13.05 18.44
C VAL A 588 23.57 13.18 19.20
N ILE A 589 23.58 12.97 20.51
CA ILE A 589 22.43 13.19 21.41
C ILE A 589 22.37 14.68 21.74
N VAL A 590 21.27 15.33 21.41
CA VAL A 590 21.03 16.75 21.64
C VAL A 590 19.82 16.96 22.55
N HIS A 591 20.01 17.81 23.56
CA HIS A 591 18.99 18.16 24.54
C HIS A 591 18.45 19.55 24.24
N PHE A 592 17.15 19.70 24.13
CA PHE A 592 16.48 20.97 23.80
C PHE A 592 16.11 21.69 25.10
N THR A 593 16.40 23.00 25.13
CA THR A 593 16.02 23.87 26.22
C THR A 593 15.67 25.27 25.72
N ASP A 594 14.80 25.98 26.46
CA ASP A 594 14.43 27.36 26.14
C ASP A 594 15.49 28.37 26.62
N THR A 595 16.31 28.00 27.61
CA THR A 595 17.31 28.87 28.23
C THR A 595 18.60 28.12 28.47
N LEU A 596 19.75 28.81 28.47
CA LEU A 596 21.03 28.25 28.84
C LEU A 596 21.29 28.44 30.35
N PRO A 597 22.07 27.54 30.98
CA PRO A 597 22.63 27.78 32.33
C PRO A 597 23.48 29.06 32.39
N ALA A 598 23.55 29.70 33.52
CA ALA A 598 24.34 30.93 33.69
C ALA A 598 25.87 30.67 33.63
N ASP A 599 26.31 29.54 34.12
CA ASP A 599 27.70 29.06 34.00
C ASP A 599 27.69 27.80 33.13
N LEU A 600 28.31 27.83 31.97
CA LEU A 600 28.34 26.74 31.03
C LEU A 600 29.52 25.78 31.24
N GLU A 601 30.60 26.23 31.92
CA GLU A 601 31.81 25.43 32.15
C GLU A 601 31.71 24.57 33.42
N GLY A 602 30.67 24.79 34.22
CA GLY A 602 30.43 24.07 35.47
C GLY A 602 29.94 22.63 35.25
N LYS A 603 29.89 21.88 36.33
CA LYS A 603 29.27 20.56 36.42
C LYS A 603 27.78 20.69 36.72
N PHE A 604 27.00 19.79 36.14
CA PHE A 604 25.56 19.79 36.24
C PHE A 604 25.05 18.40 36.62
N TRP A 605 23.96 18.35 37.35
CA TRP A 605 23.18 17.16 37.53
C TRP A 605 22.16 17.07 36.37
N ALA A 606 22.33 16.09 35.52
CA ALA A 606 21.36 15.73 34.47
C ALA A 606 20.34 14.80 35.11
N VAL A 607 19.09 15.25 35.24
CA VAL A 607 18.01 14.54 35.93
C VAL A 607 16.82 14.39 34.98
N ILE A 608 16.45 13.17 34.70
CA ILE A 608 15.26 12.91 33.83
C ILE A 608 13.96 13.04 34.60
N ASP A 609 12.86 13.24 33.91
CA ASP A 609 11.50 13.09 34.44
C ASP A 609 11.18 11.58 34.57
N GLU A 610 11.49 11.04 35.79
CA GLU A 610 11.31 9.62 36.05
C GLU A 610 9.86 9.14 35.90
N GLU A 611 8.88 9.99 36.21
CA GLU A 611 7.47 9.62 36.12
C GLU A 611 7.08 9.40 34.65
N LYS A 612 7.42 10.35 33.78
CA LYS A 612 7.21 10.20 32.33
C LYS A 612 8.01 9.03 31.74
N ARG A 613 9.26 8.84 32.19
CA ARG A 613 10.07 7.71 31.72
C ARG A 613 9.41 6.38 32.07
N LYS A 614 8.93 6.19 33.30
CA LYS A 614 8.23 4.97 33.73
C LYS A 614 6.96 4.70 32.91
N GLU A 615 6.12 5.71 32.69
CA GLU A 615 4.93 5.54 31.85
C GLU A 615 5.31 5.25 30.37
N THR A 616 6.37 5.86 29.86
CA THR A 616 6.89 5.55 28.52
C THR A 616 7.42 4.11 28.44
N GLU A 617 8.13 3.62 29.45
CA GLU A 617 8.61 2.23 29.54
C GLU A 617 7.45 1.22 29.61
N ASN A 618 6.36 1.56 30.32
CA ASN A 618 5.14 0.78 30.37
C ASN A 618 4.55 0.61 28.96
N ASN A 619 4.36 1.72 28.25
CA ASN A 619 3.85 1.73 26.90
C ASN A 619 4.80 1.05 25.89
N HIS A 620 6.12 1.21 26.04
CA HIS A 620 7.08 0.57 25.16
C HIS A 620 7.09 -0.96 25.32
N SER A 621 7.14 -1.40 26.57
CA SER A 621 7.11 -2.84 26.86
C SER A 621 5.79 -3.48 26.43
N ALA A 622 4.66 -2.77 26.63
CA ALA A 622 3.37 -3.20 26.12
C ALA A 622 3.33 -3.28 24.58
N THR A 623 4.10 -2.42 23.87
CA THR A 623 4.21 -2.49 22.41
C THR A 623 4.82 -3.81 21.94
N HIS A 624 5.85 -4.32 22.62
CA HIS A 624 6.45 -5.63 22.33
C HIS A 624 5.46 -6.77 22.59
N LEU A 625 4.73 -6.72 23.70
CA LEU A 625 3.70 -7.74 24.01
C LEU A 625 2.56 -7.69 22.98
N LEU A 626 2.13 -6.49 22.57
CA LEU A 626 1.12 -6.27 21.55
C LEU A 626 1.56 -6.82 20.19
N HIS A 627 2.80 -6.57 19.77
CA HIS A 627 3.33 -7.09 18.51
C HIS A 627 3.29 -8.61 18.45
N ALA A 628 3.68 -9.27 19.54
CA ALA A 628 3.60 -10.73 19.65
C ALA A 628 2.16 -11.24 19.64
N ALA A 629 1.24 -10.59 20.37
CA ALA A 629 -0.19 -10.94 20.38
C ALA A 629 -0.83 -10.78 18.99
N LEU A 630 -0.51 -9.70 18.28
CA LEU A 630 -0.98 -9.48 16.91
C LEU A 630 -0.50 -10.58 15.96
N LYS A 631 0.75 -11.00 16.06
CA LYS A 631 1.27 -12.14 15.28
C LYS A 631 0.55 -13.45 15.61
N GLN A 632 0.26 -13.67 16.88
CA GLN A 632 -0.42 -14.88 17.34
C GLN A 632 -1.87 -14.97 16.84
N VAL A 633 -2.60 -13.85 16.85
CA VAL A 633 -4.04 -13.81 16.48
C VAL A 633 -4.23 -13.62 14.98
N LEU A 634 -3.49 -12.70 14.36
CA LEU A 634 -3.69 -12.32 12.96
C LEU A 634 -2.75 -13.05 11.99
N GLY A 635 -1.65 -13.61 12.49
CA GLY A 635 -0.68 -14.38 11.71
C GLY A 635 0.70 -13.71 11.54
N HIS A 636 1.67 -14.52 11.09
CA HIS A 636 3.09 -14.12 11.00
C HIS A 636 3.41 -12.99 9.99
N HIS A 637 2.46 -12.62 9.13
CA HIS A 637 2.59 -11.48 8.22
C HIS A 637 2.57 -10.12 8.92
N VAL A 638 2.14 -10.09 10.19
CA VAL A 638 2.15 -8.87 10.99
C VAL A 638 3.58 -8.43 11.27
N ASN A 639 3.96 -7.28 10.68
CA ASN A 639 5.25 -6.64 10.90
C ASN A 639 5.03 -5.17 11.21
N GLN A 640 5.85 -4.61 12.09
CA GLN A 640 5.83 -3.19 12.39
C GLN A 640 6.11 -2.36 11.13
N LYS A 641 5.28 -1.33 10.90
CA LYS A 641 5.44 -0.32 9.84
C LYS A 641 5.69 1.07 10.40
N GLY A 642 5.39 1.27 11.66
CA GLY A 642 5.65 2.49 12.42
C GLY A 642 5.29 2.28 13.88
N SER A 643 5.88 3.08 14.75
CA SER A 643 5.59 3.10 16.17
C SER A 643 5.69 4.52 16.71
N LEU A 644 4.89 4.84 17.71
CA LEU A 644 5.04 6.03 18.55
C LEU A 644 4.72 5.63 19.97
N VAL A 645 5.66 5.86 20.87
CA VAL A 645 5.54 5.50 22.28
C VAL A 645 5.90 6.71 23.13
N ASN A 646 4.96 7.17 23.93
CA ASN A 646 5.15 8.25 24.90
C ASN A 646 4.51 7.88 26.25
N ALA A 647 4.52 8.79 27.21
CA ALA A 647 3.94 8.55 28.54
C ALA A 647 2.42 8.37 28.52
N ASP A 648 1.70 8.99 27.57
CA ASP A 648 0.25 9.01 27.55
C ASP A 648 -0.37 7.80 26.84
N TYR A 649 0.27 7.33 25.75
CA TYR A 649 -0.23 6.23 24.92
C TYR A 649 0.88 5.60 24.05
N LEU A 650 0.58 4.44 23.54
CA LEU A 650 1.33 3.81 22.46
C LEU A 650 0.50 3.78 21.17
N ARG A 651 1.19 3.89 20.06
CA ARG A 651 0.63 3.73 18.70
C ARG A 651 1.48 2.74 17.93
N PHE A 652 0.83 1.74 17.34
CA PHE A 652 1.50 0.69 16.58
C PHE A 652 0.88 0.54 15.21
N ASP A 653 1.65 0.85 14.17
CA ASP A 653 1.27 0.69 12.78
C ASP A 653 1.86 -0.62 12.27
N PHE A 654 1.04 -1.50 11.70
CA PHE A 654 1.45 -2.83 11.30
C PHE A 654 0.85 -3.27 9.96
N SER A 655 1.53 -4.21 9.30
CA SER A 655 1.03 -4.80 8.06
C SER A 655 -0.15 -5.72 8.35
N HIS A 656 -1.33 -5.36 7.85
CA HIS A 656 -2.51 -6.20 7.84
C HIS A 656 -3.49 -5.71 6.77
N PHE A 657 -4.16 -6.64 6.10
CA PHE A 657 -4.94 -6.37 4.88
C PHE A 657 -6.42 -6.06 5.15
N ALA A 658 -6.96 -6.48 6.29
CA ALA A 658 -8.36 -6.30 6.66
C ALA A 658 -8.53 -5.44 7.92
N LYS A 659 -9.75 -4.99 8.20
CA LYS A 659 -10.10 -4.44 9.51
C LYS A 659 -9.98 -5.55 10.56
N VAL A 660 -9.35 -5.25 11.70
CA VAL A 660 -9.33 -6.17 12.84
C VAL A 660 -10.72 -6.18 13.48
N THR A 661 -11.29 -7.36 13.67
CA THR A 661 -12.63 -7.51 14.25
C THR A 661 -12.61 -7.23 15.75
N ASP A 662 -13.77 -6.91 16.31
CA ASP A 662 -13.88 -6.66 17.75
C ASP A 662 -13.51 -7.89 18.58
N ASP A 663 -13.81 -9.10 18.08
CA ASP A 663 -13.44 -10.37 18.73
C ASP A 663 -11.91 -10.57 18.70
N GLU A 664 -11.25 -10.29 17.58
CA GLU A 664 -9.79 -10.35 17.48
C GLU A 664 -9.12 -9.30 18.38
N LEU A 665 -9.67 -8.07 18.44
CA LEU A 665 -9.17 -7.02 19.34
C LEU A 665 -9.29 -7.44 20.81
N ASN A 666 -10.42 -8.00 21.21
CA ASN A 666 -10.61 -8.51 22.58
C ASN A 666 -9.61 -9.64 22.88
N GLN A 667 -9.40 -10.55 21.95
CA GLN A 667 -8.44 -11.66 22.09
C GLN A 667 -7.01 -11.14 22.26
N ILE A 668 -6.60 -10.13 21.46
CA ILE A 668 -5.29 -9.49 21.55
C ILE A 668 -5.11 -8.81 22.92
N GLU A 669 -6.10 -8.05 23.36
CA GLU A 669 -6.08 -7.36 24.67
C GLU A 669 -5.98 -8.37 25.81
N ASP A 670 -6.71 -9.46 25.76
CA ASP A 670 -6.68 -10.52 26.76
C ASP A 670 -5.32 -11.21 26.84
N ILE A 671 -4.68 -11.49 25.69
CA ILE A 671 -3.35 -12.08 25.62
C ILE A 671 -2.30 -11.13 26.24
N VAL A 672 -2.31 -9.86 25.87
CA VAL A 672 -1.38 -8.87 26.42
C VAL A 672 -1.55 -8.74 27.93
N ASN A 673 -2.80 -8.60 28.41
CA ASN A 673 -3.06 -8.52 29.84
C ASN A 673 -2.73 -9.81 30.60
N ALA A 674 -2.83 -10.98 29.96
CA ALA A 674 -2.37 -12.24 30.56
C ALA A 674 -0.84 -12.21 30.76
N LYS A 675 -0.07 -11.80 29.74
CA LYS A 675 1.39 -11.68 29.82
C LYS A 675 1.85 -10.62 30.84
N ILE A 676 1.09 -9.56 31.01
CA ILE A 676 1.33 -8.58 32.08
C ILE A 676 1.16 -9.23 33.47
N ARG A 677 0.07 -9.99 33.69
CA ARG A 677 -0.20 -10.68 34.97
C ARG A 677 0.82 -11.79 35.30
N GLU A 678 1.45 -12.39 34.29
CA GLU A 678 2.54 -13.36 34.49
C GLU A 678 3.77 -12.74 35.15
N ASN A 679 3.89 -11.41 35.16
CA ASN A 679 5.00 -10.65 35.72
C ASN A 679 6.39 -11.15 35.28
N ILE A 680 6.53 -11.34 33.98
CA ILE A 680 7.73 -11.91 33.36
C ILE A 680 8.91 -10.92 33.51
N PRO A 681 10.05 -11.36 34.08
CA PRO A 681 11.23 -10.49 34.20
C PRO A 681 11.86 -10.20 32.85
N LEU A 682 12.35 -8.99 32.68
CA LEU A 682 13.11 -8.58 31.50
C LEU A 682 14.44 -9.32 31.45
N LYS A 683 14.72 -9.97 30.29
CA LYS A 683 16.07 -10.45 29.94
C LYS A 683 16.64 -9.51 28.91
N GLU A 684 17.70 -8.82 29.23
CA GLU A 684 18.41 -7.88 28.37
C GLU A 684 19.79 -8.41 28.05
N GLN A 685 20.14 -8.41 26.75
CA GLN A 685 21.49 -8.74 26.27
C GLN A 685 21.99 -7.53 25.45
N ARG A 686 23.11 -6.96 25.87
CA ARG A 686 23.77 -5.82 25.21
C ARG A 686 24.97 -6.30 24.40
N ASN A 687 25.31 -5.63 23.33
CA ASN A 687 26.47 -5.91 22.46
C ASN A 687 26.50 -7.35 21.88
N VAL A 688 25.34 -7.85 21.47
CA VAL A 688 25.24 -9.15 20.77
C VAL A 688 25.61 -8.94 19.30
N PRO A 689 26.49 -9.77 18.69
CA PRO A 689 26.72 -9.71 17.25
C PRO A 689 25.41 -9.88 16.47
N TYR A 690 25.17 -9.02 15.48
CA TYR A 690 23.90 -8.99 14.75
C TYR A 690 23.49 -10.36 14.20
N GLN A 691 24.45 -11.07 13.55
CA GLN A 691 24.16 -12.38 12.97
C GLN A 691 23.79 -13.43 14.04
N GLU A 692 24.47 -13.45 15.16
CA GLU A 692 24.16 -14.33 16.29
C GLU A 692 22.75 -14.07 16.84
N ALA A 693 22.36 -12.79 16.95
CA ALA A 693 21.01 -12.41 17.36
C ALA A 693 19.96 -12.98 16.39
N ILE A 694 20.14 -12.77 15.06
CA ILE A 694 19.22 -13.29 14.05
C ILE A 694 19.13 -14.81 14.06
N ASP A 695 20.26 -15.52 14.13
CA ASP A 695 20.33 -16.98 14.19
C ASP A 695 19.62 -17.55 15.43
N SER A 696 19.54 -16.77 16.51
CA SER A 696 18.79 -17.12 17.74
C SER A 696 17.27 -16.88 17.63
N GLY A 697 16.75 -16.50 16.47
CA GLY A 697 15.31 -16.29 16.21
C GLY A 697 14.76 -14.95 16.75
N VAL A 698 15.61 -13.95 16.94
CA VAL A 698 15.17 -12.60 17.35
C VAL A 698 14.42 -11.92 16.22
N THR A 699 13.31 -11.26 16.55
CA THR A 699 12.58 -10.42 15.58
C THR A 699 13.35 -9.11 15.35
N ALA A 700 13.81 -8.90 14.11
CA ALA A 700 14.36 -7.63 13.64
C ALA A 700 13.30 -6.84 12.87
N LEU A 701 13.28 -5.51 13.00
CA LEU A 701 12.36 -4.66 12.27
C LEU A 701 12.79 -4.53 10.80
N PHE A 702 11.85 -4.69 9.90
CA PHE A 702 12.12 -4.60 8.47
C PHE A 702 12.45 -3.17 8.04
N GLY A 703 13.61 -2.98 7.39
CA GLY A 703 14.03 -1.70 6.82
C GLY A 703 14.87 -0.81 7.76
N GLU A 704 15.14 -1.24 8.98
CA GLU A 704 16.11 -0.57 9.85
C GLU A 704 17.54 -1.03 9.55
N LYS A 705 18.49 -0.09 9.63
CA LYS A 705 19.91 -0.40 9.52
C LYS A 705 20.47 -0.63 10.92
N TYR A 706 20.81 -1.86 11.20
CA TYR A 706 21.47 -2.23 12.45
C TYR A 706 23.00 -2.15 12.29
N GLY A 707 23.71 -1.84 13.37
CA GLY A 707 25.16 -1.96 13.41
C GLY A 707 25.61 -3.42 13.59
N ASP A 708 26.93 -3.62 13.66
CA ASP A 708 27.53 -4.95 13.85
C ASP A 708 27.11 -5.59 15.20
N PHE A 709 26.79 -4.76 16.18
CA PHE A 709 26.33 -5.16 17.51
C PHE A 709 24.96 -4.57 17.83
N VAL A 710 24.10 -5.39 18.42
CA VAL A 710 22.70 -5.05 18.72
C VAL A 710 22.35 -5.35 20.19
N ARG A 711 21.22 -4.75 20.61
CA ARG A 711 20.62 -5.02 21.93
C ARG A 711 19.37 -5.87 21.74
N VAL A 712 19.27 -6.97 22.49
CA VAL A 712 18.15 -7.91 22.47
C VAL A 712 17.33 -7.77 23.74
N ILE A 713 16.03 -7.59 23.59
CA ILE A 713 15.03 -7.50 24.64
C ILE A 713 14.13 -8.75 24.57
N THR A 714 14.02 -9.46 25.67
CA THR A 714 13.22 -10.69 25.77
C THR A 714 12.34 -10.64 27.00
N PHE A 715 11.03 -10.75 26.82
CA PHE A 715 10.06 -10.97 27.91
C PHE A 715 9.62 -12.43 28.02
N ASP A 716 9.77 -13.22 26.96
CA ASP A 716 9.55 -14.66 26.95
C ASP A 716 10.21 -15.20 25.68
N ASP A 717 11.07 -16.22 25.82
CA ASP A 717 11.86 -16.78 24.70
C ASP A 717 10.98 -17.33 23.56
N HIS A 718 9.72 -17.70 23.84
CA HIS A 718 8.75 -18.23 22.89
C HIS A 718 7.65 -17.25 22.48
N TYR A 719 7.62 -16.05 23.09
CA TYR A 719 6.56 -15.08 22.85
C TYR A 719 7.08 -13.75 22.31
N SER A 720 7.98 -13.07 23.05
CA SER A 720 8.49 -11.74 22.68
C SER A 720 9.99 -11.64 22.85
N LYS A 721 10.73 -11.65 21.73
CA LYS A 721 12.18 -11.52 21.64
C LYS A 721 12.54 -10.66 20.44
N GLU A 722 13.01 -9.41 20.69
CA GLU A 722 13.14 -8.41 19.64
C GLU A 722 14.44 -7.59 19.76
N LEU A 723 14.94 -7.08 18.62
CA LEU A 723 16.00 -6.06 18.63
C LEU A 723 15.38 -4.72 19.01
N CYS A 724 15.86 -4.12 20.14
CA CYS A 724 15.31 -2.85 20.59
C CYS A 724 16.33 -2.00 21.36
N GLY A 725 16.48 -0.72 20.97
CA GLY A 725 17.31 0.28 21.64
C GLY A 725 16.56 1.10 22.71
N GLY A 726 15.25 0.92 22.89
CA GLY A 726 14.44 1.71 23.82
C GLY A 726 14.55 1.28 25.27
N THR A 727 13.93 2.04 26.18
CA THR A 727 13.88 1.73 27.62
C THR A 727 12.66 0.88 27.94
N HIS A 728 12.78 0.00 28.90
CA HIS A 728 11.77 -1.01 29.25
C HIS A 728 11.60 -1.23 30.73
N VAL A 729 10.40 -1.68 31.12
CA VAL A 729 10.13 -2.11 32.51
C VAL A 729 11.01 -3.32 32.90
N LYS A 730 11.28 -3.46 34.16
CA LYS A 730 12.09 -4.59 34.70
C LYS A 730 11.30 -5.91 34.74
N ALA A 731 9.98 -5.83 34.75
CA ALA A 731 9.08 -6.99 34.63
C ALA A 731 7.73 -6.54 34.09
N THR A 732 7.06 -7.42 33.35
CA THR A 732 5.79 -7.08 32.64
C THR A 732 4.67 -6.63 33.59
N GLY A 733 4.65 -7.07 34.85
CA GLY A 733 3.67 -6.62 35.84
C GLY A 733 3.69 -5.13 36.16
N GLN A 734 4.81 -4.42 35.91
CA GLN A 734 4.92 -2.97 36.08
C GLN A 734 4.08 -2.18 35.07
N ILE A 735 3.75 -2.78 33.91
CA ILE A 735 2.93 -2.15 32.86
C ILE A 735 1.54 -1.77 33.37
N GLY A 736 1.00 -2.53 34.33
CA GLY A 736 -0.35 -2.35 34.83
C GLY A 736 -1.40 -2.86 33.85
N PHE A 737 -2.54 -2.20 33.77
CA PHE A 737 -3.62 -2.62 32.86
C PHE A 737 -3.40 -2.05 31.47
N PHE A 738 -3.45 -2.89 30.46
CA PHE A 738 -3.38 -2.54 29.03
C PHE A 738 -4.79 -2.43 28.45
N LYS A 739 -5.10 -1.36 27.75
CA LYS A 739 -6.38 -1.14 27.08
C LYS A 739 -6.19 -0.64 25.66
N LEU A 740 -6.79 -1.32 24.70
CA LEU A 740 -6.93 -0.84 23.32
C LEU A 740 -7.94 0.30 23.29
N THR A 741 -7.59 1.41 22.62
CA THR A 741 -8.42 2.62 22.53
C THR A 741 -8.96 2.85 21.12
N ALA A 742 -8.19 2.51 20.08
CA ALA A 742 -8.59 2.68 18.69
C ALA A 742 -7.94 1.65 17.76
N GLU A 743 -8.66 1.34 16.68
CA GLU A 743 -8.16 0.59 15.53
C GLU A 743 -8.61 1.30 14.25
N SER A 744 -7.67 1.56 13.32
CA SER A 744 -7.96 2.30 12.09
C SER A 744 -7.04 1.90 10.93
N ALA A 745 -7.43 2.25 9.71
CA ALA A 745 -6.58 2.13 8.52
C ALA A 745 -5.69 3.37 8.39
N VAL A 746 -4.39 3.16 8.13
CA VAL A 746 -3.43 4.24 7.84
C VAL A 746 -3.18 4.34 6.34
N ALA A 747 -2.96 3.20 5.72
CA ALA A 747 -2.74 3.06 4.28
C ALA A 747 -3.22 1.68 3.84
N ALA A 748 -3.28 1.43 2.54
CA ALA A 748 -3.60 0.11 2.05
C ALA A 748 -2.58 -0.93 2.57
N GLY A 749 -3.08 -1.98 3.22
CA GLY A 749 -2.25 -3.01 3.85
C GLY A 749 -1.56 -2.58 5.15
N VAL A 750 -1.90 -1.42 5.72
CA VAL A 750 -1.36 -0.95 7.00
C VAL A 750 -2.49 -0.54 7.94
N ARG A 751 -2.56 -1.20 9.08
CA ARG A 751 -3.50 -0.89 10.17
C ARG A 751 -2.77 -0.22 11.31
N ARG A 752 -3.50 0.55 12.10
CA ARG A 752 -3.03 1.24 13.30
C ARG A 752 -3.83 0.79 14.49
N ILE A 753 -3.14 0.48 15.56
CA ILE A 753 -3.70 0.31 16.90
C ILE A 753 -3.14 1.38 17.82
N GLU A 754 -4.01 1.94 18.66
CA GLU A 754 -3.63 2.80 19.78
C GLU A 754 -4.06 2.14 21.08
N ALA A 755 -3.21 2.24 22.10
CA ALA A 755 -3.47 1.66 23.40
C ALA A 755 -2.84 2.49 24.52
N ILE A 756 -3.32 2.28 25.72
CA ILE A 756 -2.87 2.95 26.96
C ILE A 756 -2.55 1.92 28.02
N THR A 757 -1.63 2.28 28.92
CA THR A 757 -1.22 1.44 30.06
C THR A 757 -1.20 2.23 31.37
N GLY A 758 -0.75 1.62 32.45
CA GLY A 758 -0.40 2.25 33.71
C GLY A 758 -1.44 3.19 34.29
N GLN A 759 -0.99 4.36 34.68
CA GLN A 759 -1.85 5.38 35.30
C GLN A 759 -2.94 5.89 34.34
N ARG A 760 -2.62 6.02 33.06
CA ARG A 760 -3.60 6.51 32.07
C ARG A 760 -4.77 5.57 31.90
N SER A 761 -4.52 4.25 31.83
CA SER A 761 -5.60 3.25 31.77
C SER A 761 -6.47 3.26 33.03
N ALA A 762 -5.86 3.39 34.21
CA ALA A 762 -6.59 3.51 35.47
C ALA A 762 -7.47 4.79 35.53
N SER A 763 -6.98 5.92 34.99
CA SER A 763 -7.75 7.17 34.91
C SER A 763 -8.97 7.01 34.00
N VAL A 764 -8.80 6.43 32.79
CA VAL A 764 -9.88 6.19 31.83
C VAL A 764 -10.93 5.25 32.44
N ILE A 765 -10.52 4.19 33.12
CA ILE A 765 -11.44 3.30 33.82
C ILE A 765 -12.24 4.08 34.88
N ARG A 766 -11.58 4.89 35.68
CA ARG A 766 -12.25 5.72 36.70
C ARG A 766 -13.25 6.69 36.07
N GLU A 767 -12.87 7.38 35.00
CA GLU A 767 -13.75 8.28 34.25
C GLU A 767 -15.01 7.57 33.77
N HIS A 768 -14.88 6.33 33.26
CA HIS A 768 -16.02 5.53 32.82
C HIS A 768 -16.89 5.10 34.00
N PHE A 769 -16.33 4.73 35.14
CA PHE A 769 -17.11 4.40 36.34
C PHE A 769 -17.88 5.61 36.85
N GLU A 770 -17.27 6.79 36.91
CA GLU A 770 -17.97 8.03 37.32
C GLU A 770 -19.06 8.42 36.31
N LEU A 771 -18.83 8.24 35.02
CA LEU A 771 -19.84 8.46 33.98
C LEU A 771 -21.04 7.53 34.17
N VAL A 772 -20.77 6.21 34.37
CA VAL A 772 -21.86 5.22 34.62
C VAL A 772 -22.62 5.56 35.88
N LYS A 773 -21.92 5.94 36.95
CA LYS A 773 -22.53 6.39 38.20
C LYS A 773 -23.42 7.64 38.03
N HIS A 774 -22.93 8.62 37.23
CA HIS A 774 -23.69 9.81 36.90
C HIS A 774 -24.96 9.51 36.10
N LEU A 775 -24.84 8.68 35.06
CA LEU A 775 -25.97 8.19 34.30
C LEU A 775 -26.95 7.40 35.21
N GLY A 776 -26.40 6.62 36.13
CA GLY A 776 -27.21 5.92 37.15
C GLY A 776 -28.08 6.86 37.97
N ALA A 777 -27.47 7.94 38.49
CA ALA A 777 -28.18 8.92 39.28
C ALA A 777 -29.29 9.63 38.47
N LEU A 778 -29.04 9.97 37.22
CA LEU A 778 -30.02 10.58 36.30
C LEU A 778 -31.21 9.63 36.01
N LEU A 779 -30.96 8.34 35.97
CA LEU A 779 -31.95 7.29 35.71
C LEU A 779 -32.58 6.70 36.97
N ASN A 780 -32.31 7.27 38.13
CA ASN A 780 -32.76 6.77 39.44
C ASN A 780 -32.17 5.39 39.80
N ASN A 781 -30.90 5.15 39.41
CA ASN A 781 -30.13 3.93 39.74
C ASN A 781 -30.83 2.61 39.38
N PRO A 782 -31.26 2.39 38.15
CA PRO A 782 -31.88 1.13 37.76
C PRO A 782 -30.82 0.00 37.76
N LYS A 783 -31.27 -1.24 37.98
CA LYS A 783 -30.38 -2.39 37.87
C LYS A 783 -29.92 -2.67 36.42
N ASP A 784 -30.78 -2.34 35.49
CA ASP A 784 -30.51 -2.47 34.03
C ASP A 784 -30.68 -1.09 33.36
N PHE A 785 -29.55 -0.49 33.02
CA PHE A 785 -29.49 0.83 32.40
C PHE A 785 -30.03 0.84 30.97
N VAL A 786 -29.80 -0.25 30.22
CA VAL A 786 -30.18 -0.36 28.80
C VAL A 786 -31.72 -0.45 28.72
N SER A 787 -32.33 -1.28 29.53
CA SER A 787 -33.79 -1.41 29.63
C SER A 787 -34.44 -0.11 30.09
N ALA A 788 -33.86 0.55 31.11
CA ALA A 788 -34.40 1.81 31.63
C ALA A 788 -34.37 2.93 30.58
N LEU A 789 -33.25 3.07 29.86
CA LEU A 789 -33.11 4.05 28.78
C LEU A 789 -34.03 3.72 27.61
N GLY A 790 -34.13 2.43 27.22
CA GLY A 790 -35.03 1.95 26.19
C GLY A 790 -36.48 2.35 26.49
N LYS A 791 -36.91 2.11 27.74
CA LYS A 791 -38.25 2.49 28.20
C LYS A 791 -38.50 4.00 28.12
N ILE A 792 -37.53 4.83 28.53
CA ILE A 792 -37.65 6.31 28.43
C ILE A 792 -37.79 6.73 26.97
N ILE A 793 -37.06 6.13 26.05
CA ILE A 793 -37.15 6.42 24.61
C ILE A 793 -38.54 6.02 24.07
N GLU A 794 -39.05 4.86 24.45
CA GLU A 794 -40.38 4.40 24.07
C GLU A 794 -41.47 5.29 24.63
N ASP A 795 -41.42 5.63 25.95
CA ASP A 795 -42.35 6.52 26.61
C ASP A 795 -42.38 7.90 25.99
N ASN A 796 -41.21 8.45 25.66
CA ASN A 796 -41.10 9.73 24.96
C ASN A 796 -41.70 9.67 23.54
N GLY A 797 -41.50 8.57 22.82
CA GLY A 797 -42.15 8.30 21.53
C GLY A 797 -43.66 8.23 21.63
N ALA A 798 -44.20 7.54 22.67
CA ALA A 798 -45.62 7.41 22.94
C ALA A 798 -46.24 8.78 23.31
N LEU A 799 -45.60 9.52 24.23
CA LEU A 799 -46.05 10.89 24.63
C LEU A 799 -46.09 11.86 23.44
N LYS A 800 -45.09 11.81 22.54
CA LYS A 800 -45.15 12.62 21.32
C LYS A 800 -46.35 12.34 20.45
N LYS A 801 -46.68 11.06 20.24
CA LYS A 801 -47.86 10.64 19.47
C LYS A 801 -49.15 11.05 20.16
N GLU A 802 -49.21 10.95 21.49
CA GLU A 802 -50.38 11.38 22.29
C GLU A 802 -50.57 12.88 22.20
N ILE A 803 -49.51 13.67 22.28
CA ILE A 803 -49.53 15.10 22.08
C ILE A 803 -50.05 15.46 20.67
N GLU A 804 -49.50 14.80 19.63
CA GLU A 804 -49.95 15.00 18.24
C GLU A 804 -51.44 14.67 18.06
N LYS A 805 -51.92 13.57 18.68
CA LYS A 805 -53.31 13.20 18.67
C LYS A 805 -54.21 14.21 19.40
N SER A 806 -53.81 14.67 20.59
CA SER A 806 -54.51 15.67 21.34
C SER A 806 -54.63 17.01 20.59
N ILE A 807 -53.54 17.40 19.94
CA ILE A 807 -53.52 18.61 19.07
C ILE A 807 -54.49 18.44 17.89
N SER A 808 -54.54 17.29 17.26
CA SER A 808 -55.47 17.00 16.16
C SER A 808 -56.94 16.99 16.63
N GLU A 809 -57.26 16.37 17.79
CA GLU A 809 -58.59 16.39 18.38
C GLU A 809 -59.07 17.80 18.75
N ARG A 810 -58.15 18.64 19.29
CA ARG A 810 -58.42 20.03 19.59
C ARG A 810 -58.70 20.88 18.30
N ALA A 811 -57.94 20.62 17.23
CA ALA A 811 -58.18 21.24 15.93
C ALA A 811 -59.55 20.84 15.35
N VAL A 812 -59.97 19.59 15.47
CA VAL A 812 -61.30 19.14 15.04
C VAL A 812 -62.43 19.77 15.87
N ALA A 813 -62.26 19.90 17.18
CA ALA A 813 -63.23 20.56 18.04
C ALA A 813 -63.40 22.04 17.66
N LEU A 814 -62.30 22.78 17.47
CA LEU A 814 -62.30 24.18 17.02
C LEU A 814 -62.98 24.36 15.66
N ARG A 815 -62.99 23.39 14.80
CA ARG A 815 -63.70 23.45 13.52
C ARG A 815 -65.19 23.72 13.71
N THR A 816 -65.85 22.99 14.60
CA THR A 816 -67.29 23.15 14.88
C THR A 816 -67.58 24.54 15.42
N ASP A 817 -66.72 25.07 16.29
CA ASP A 817 -66.86 26.42 16.83
C ASP A 817 -66.68 27.49 15.75
N LEU A 818 -65.79 27.25 14.78
CA LEU A 818 -65.60 28.15 13.64
C LEU A 818 -66.78 28.11 12.66
N GLU A 819 -67.35 26.95 12.41
CA GLU A 819 -68.54 26.81 11.58
C GLU A 819 -69.71 27.59 12.17
N ASN A 820 -69.87 27.68 13.50
CA ASN A 820 -70.85 28.46 14.18
C ASN A 820 -70.61 29.98 14.11
N GLN A 821 -69.41 30.43 13.74
CA GLN A 821 -69.02 31.83 13.58
C GLN A 821 -69.16 32.35 12.14
N ILE A 822 -69.68 31.58 11.23
CA ILE A 822 -69.89 31.95 9.83
C ILE A 822 -70.78 33.16 9.69
N GLN A 823 -70.29 34.17 8.98
CA GLN A 823 -71.05 35.35 8.57
C GLN A 823 -71.23 35.29 7.04
N ASN A 824 -72.44 35.14 6.57
CA ASN A 824 -72.67 35.18 5.11
C ASN A 824 -72.75 36.67 4.68
N ILE A 825 -71.82 37.11 3.83
CA ILE A 825 -71.73 38.43 3.31
C ILE A 825 -71.70 38.34 1.76
N ASP A 826 -72.73 38.80 1.09
CA ASP A 826 -72.83 38.76 -0.36
C ASP A 826 -72.56 37.42 -1.00
N GLY A 827 -73.02 36.32 -0.33
CA GLY A 827 -72.82 34.93 -0.80
C GLY A 827 -71.48 34.31 -0.43
N VAL A 828 -70.63 34.98 0.35
CA VAL A 828 -69.36 34.53 0.88
C VAL A 828 -69.52 34.13 2.35
N ASN A 829 -69.13 32.94 2.70
CA ASN A 829 -69.09 32.42 4.08
C ASN A 829 -67.76 32.86 4.74
N PHE A 830 -67.85 33.97 5.46
CA PHE A 830 -66.71 34.67 6.09
C PHE A 830 -66.48 34.21 7.52
N ILE A 831 -65.25 33.89 7.85
CA ILE A 831 -64.78 33.62 9.21
C ILE A 831 -63.45 34.38 9.41
N ALA A 832 -63.34 35.16 10.44
CA ALA A 832 -62.09 35.80 10.86
C ALA A 832 -61.98 35.75 12.38
N THR A 833 -61.02 35.03 12.89
CA THR A 833 -60.88 34.87 14.35
C THR A 833 -59.47 34.49 14.77
N VAL A 834 -59.18 34.68 16.06
CA VAL A 834 -57.91 34.14 16.66
C VAL A 834 -58.20 32.78 17.28
N VAL A 835 -57.34 31.80 16.99
CA VAL A 835 -57.41 30.47 17.53
C VAL A 835 -56.21 30.17 18.43
N ASP A 836 -56.38 29.34 19.41
CA ASP A 836 -55.34 28.90 20.31
C ASP A 836 -54.87 27.48 19.92
N LEU A 837 -53.83 27.41 19.08
CA LEU A 837 -53.21 26.16 18.61
C LEU A 837 -51.68 26.26 18.77
N PRO A 838 -51.04 25.14 19.13
CA PRO A 838 -49.63 25.16 19.54
C PRO A 838 -48.61 25.26 18.38
N ASN A 839 -49.00 24.98 17.16
CA ASN A 839 -48.08 24.99 16.00
C ASN A 839 -48.81 25.30 14.68
N ALA A 840 -48.04 25.67 13.68
CA ALA A 840 -48.54 26.06 12.36
C ALA A 840 -49.21 24.87 11.60
N ASP A 841 -48.80 23.64 11.83
CA ASP A 841 -49.36 22.46 11.18
C ASP A 841 -50.78 22.19 11.70
N ALA A 842 -51.04 22.40 13.00
CA ALA A 842 -52.38 22.34 13.56
C ALA A 842 -53.30 23.39 12.97
N VAL A 843 -52.83 24.65 12.80
CA VAL A 843 -53.59 25.71 12.14
C VAL A 843 -53.89 25.36 10.69
N LYS A 844 -52.93 24.81 9.99
CA LYS A 844 -53.08 24.36 8.60
C LYS A 844 -54.11 23.23 8.51
N THR A 845 -54.05 22.27 9.40
CA THR A 845 -55.04 21.15 9.48
C THR A 845 -56.42 21.67 9.73
N LEU A 846 -56.61 22.59 10.70
CA LEU A 846 -57.88 23.28 10.97
C LEU A 846 -58.40 24.03 9.76
N ALA A 847 -57.55 24.84 9.11
CA ALA A 847 -57.93 25.65 7.95
C ALA A 847 -58.44 24.78 6.78
N TYR A 848 -57.75 23.65 6.50
CA TYR A 848 -58.20 22.71 5.48
C TYR A 848 -59.45 21.91 5.88
N ALA A 849 -59.63 21.60 7.15
CA ALA A 849 -60.81 20.93 7.66
C ALA A 849 -62.08 21.83 7.55
N VAL A 850 -61.95 23.15 7.81
CA VAL A 850 -63.05 24.11 7.63
C VAL A 850 -63.28 24.35 6.11
N LYS A 851 -62.21 24.47 5.30
CA LYS A 851 -62.33 24.64 3.84
C LYS A 851 -63.05 23.46 3.16
N GLY A 852 -62.83 22.23 3.66
CA GLY A 852 -63.48 21.03 3.12
C GLY A 852 -64.94 20.90 3.52
N ALA A 853 -65.39 21.57 4.56
CA ALA A 853 -66.76 21.51 5.08
C ALA A 853 -67.67 22.67 4.66
N VAL A 854 -67.12 23.87 4.44
CA VAL A 854 -67.84 25.09 4.17
C VAL A 854 -67.62 25.55 2.73
N GLN A 855 -68.70 25.56 1.95
CA GLN A 855 -68.64 26.07 0.55
C GLN A 855 -68.60 27.62 0.57
N ASN A 856 -68.01 28.18 -0.46
CA ASN A 856 -67.79 29.63 -0.57
C ASN A 856 -67.11 30.26 0.64
N LEU A 857 -66.10 29.49 1.18
CA LEU A 857 -65.40 29.94 2.40
C LEU A 857 -64.35 31.01 2.12
N PHE A 858 -64.35 32.04 2.97
CA PHE A 858 -63.25 32.99 3.16
C PHE A 858 -62.87 32.99 4.63
N LEU A 859 -61.76 32.29 4.94
CA LEU A 859 -61.27 32.07 6.29
C LEU A 859 -59.99 32.85 6.57
N VAL A 860 -59.95 33.56 7.70
CA VAL A 860 -58.73 34.17 8.24
C VAL A 860 -58.53 33.71 9.69
N LEU A 861 -57.46 33.01 9.94
CA LEU A 861 -57.07 32.56 11.27
C LEU A 861 -55.82 33.31 11.75
N GLY A 862 -55.90 33.84 12.94
CA GLY A 862 -54.76 34.34 13.71
C GLY A 862 -54.37 33.37 14.79
N VAL A 863 -53.09 33.19 15.03
CA VAL A 863 -52.53 32.39 16.11
C VAL A 863 -51.24 33.01 16.64
N VAL A 864 -50.99 32.85 17.94
CA VAL A 864 -49.71 33.28 18.55
C VAL A 864 -48.97 32.01 18.99
N ILE A 865 -47.85 31.69 18.30
CA ILE A 865 -47.03 30.49 18.60
C ILE A 865 -45.68 31.02 19.14
N ASP A 866 -45.29 30.56 20.31
CA ASP A 866 -44.04 31.01 20.97
C ASP A 866 -43.89 32.56 21.03
N GLY A 867 -44.97 33.24 21.30
CA GLY A 867 -45.02 34.70 21.37
C GLY A 867 -44.99 35.41 20.00
N LYS A 868 -44.97 34.68 18.90
CA LYS A 868 -44.97 35.27 17.55
C LYS A 868 -46.34 35.13 16.89
N PRO A 869 -46.91 36.22 16.36
CA PRO A 869 -48.17 36.15 15.66
C PRO A 869 -48.02 35.54 14.26
N GLN A 870 -48.96 34.70 13.89
CA GLN A 870 -49.09 34.15 12.55
C GLN A 870 -50.53 34.31 12.05
N LEU A 871 -50.64 34.56 10.77
CA LEU A 871 -51.95 34.68 10.07
C LEU A 871 -52.01 33.59 9.00
N THR A 872 -53.17 33.00 8.88
CA THR A 872 -53.46 32.01 7.80
C THR A 872 -54.73 32.49 7.09
N VAL A 873 -54.67 32.57 5.77
CA VAL A 873 -55.83 32.87 4.91
C VAL A 873 -56.12 31.65 4.04
N ALA A 874 -57.34 31.15 4.10
CA ALA A 874 -57.77 30.03 3.24
C ALA A 874 -59.08 30.46 2.54
N ILE A 875 -59.11 30.31 1.23
CA ILE A 875 -60.27 30.72 0.38
C ILE A 875 -60.70 29.54 -0.49
N ASP A 876 -62.00 29.40 -0.68
CA ASP A 876 -62.53 28.37 -1.56
C ASP A 876 -62.09 28.60 -2.99
N ASP A 877 -61.72 27.56 -3.73
CA ASP A 877 -61.22 27.63 -5.10
C ASP A 877 -62.24 28.24 -6.07
N GLU A 878 -63.54 28.09 -5.78
CA GLU A 878 -64.59 28.69 -6.57
C GLU A 878 -64.67 30.19 -6.38
N LEU A 879 -64.48 30.68 -5.16
CA LEU A 879 -64.45 32.11 -4.88
C LEU A 879 -63.18 32.74 -5.48
N VAL A 880 -62.07 32.05 -5.49
CA VAL A 880 -60.84 32.52 -6.16
C VAL A 880 -61.09 32.74 -7.64
N LYS A 881 -61.82 31.82 -8.32
CA LYS A 881 -62.11 31.91 -9.74
C LYS A 881 -63.20 32.93 -10.05
N ALA A 882 -64.27 32.99 -9.24
CA ALA A 882 -65.45 33.79 -9.53
C ALA A 882 -65.31 35.27 -9.13
N LYS A 883 -64.69 35.57 -8.01
CA LYS A 883 -64.50 36.92 -7.47
C LYS A 883 -63.05 37.44 -7.54
N GLY A 884 -62.08 36.62 -7.99
CA GLY A 884 -60.68 37.05 -8.15
C GLY A 884 -59.91 37.19 -6.82
N TYR A 885 -60.40 36.60 -5.72
CA TYR A 885 -59.73 36.69 -4.45
C TYR A 885 -58.36 35.99 -4.49
N ASN A 886 -57.38 36.54 -3.76
CA ASN A 886 -56.04 35.98 -3.69
C ASN A 886 -55.53 35.98 -2.25
N ALA A 887 -55.51 34.82 -1.61
CA ALA A 887 -55.07 34.68 -0.23
C ALA A 887 -53.64 35.19 0.00
N GLY A 888 -52.75 35.02 -1.01
CA GLY A 888 -51.34 35.50 -0.93
C GLY A 888 -51.24 37.03 -0.91
N GLN A 889 -52.13 37.75 -1.60
CA GLN A 889 -52.22 39.23 -1.55
C GLN A 889 -52.84 39.68 -0.25
N ILE A 890 -53.94 39.05 0.16
CA ILE A 890 -54.69 39.37 1.37
C ILE A 890 -53.83 39.18 2.62
N VAL A 891 -53.15 38.04 2.72
CA VAL A 891 -52.29 37.76 3.89
C VAL A 891 -51.14 38.76 4.02
N ARG A 892 -50.61 39.28 2.90
CA ARG A 892 -49.55 40.32 2.92
C ARG A 892 -50.05 41.63 3.45
N GLU A 893 -51.28 42.02 3.09
CA GLU A 893 -51.87 43.24 3.60
C GLU A 893 -52.28 43.15 5.07
N LEU A 894 -52.79 42.01 5.51
CA LEU A 894 -53.07 41.71 6.91
C LEU A 894 -51.80 41.64 7.77
N ALA A 895 -50.71 41.07 7.19
CA ALA A 895 -49.43 40.95 7.87
C ALA A 895 -48.79 42.27 8.26
N LYS A 896 -49.15 43.40 7.60
CA LYS A 896 -48.67 44.73 7.98
C LYS A 896 -49.11 45.09 9.40
N GLU A 897 -50.30 44.67 9.83
CA GLU A 897 -50.85 44.97 11.17
C GLU A 897 -50.07 44.23 12.28
N ILE A 898 -49.47 43.12 11.99
CA ILE A 898 -48.63 42.33 12.89
C ILE A 898 -47.11 42.57 12.68
N GLN A 899 -46.75 43.62 11.95
CA GLN A 899 -45.36 43.94 11.56
C GLN A 899 -44.64 42.75 10.94
N GLY A 900 -45.27 42.11 9.97
CA GLY A 900 -44.84 40.84 9.38
C GLY A 900 -44.89 40.85 7.87
N GLY A 901 -44.66 39.65 7.33
CA GLY A 901 -44.71 39.35 5.90
C GLY A 901 -45.08 37.92 5.65
N GLY A 902 -45.56 37.63 4.45
CA GLY A 902 -45.96 36.29 4.07
C GLY A 902 -46.36 36.18 2.62
N GLY A 903 -46.99 35.08 2.25
CA GLY A 903 -47.46 34.80 0.93
C GLY A 903 -47.92 33.34 0.79
N GLY A 904 -48.29 32.96 -0.39
CA GLY A 904 -48.77 31.61 -0.68
C GLY A 904 -49.55 31.57 -2.00
N GLN A 905 -50.33 30.53 -2.15
CA GLN A 905 -51.18 30.30 -3.32
C GLN A 905 -52.46 31.14 -3.22
N PRO A 906 -53.19 31.41 -4.30
CA PRO A 906 -54.43 32.15 -4.30
C PRO A 906 -55.51 31.61 -3.34
N PHE A 907 -55.48 30.33 -3.06
CA PHE A 907 -56.44 29.61 -2.21
C PHE A 907 -55.97 29.38 -0.77
N TYR A 908 -54.65 29.50 -0.48
CA TYR A 908 -54.05 29.28 0.83
C TYR A 908 -52.74 30.05 0.97
N ALA A 909 -52.64 30.87 2.02
CA ALA A 909 -51.43 31.65 2.28
C ALA A 909 -51.23 31.87 3.78
N THR A 910 -49.98 32.04 4.19
CA THR A 910 -49.60 32.29 5.59
C THR A 910 -48.66 33.49 5.72
N ALA A 911 -48.71 34.15 6.86
CA ALA A 911 -47.77 35.20 7.21
C ALA A 911 -47.35 35.10 8.67
N GLY A 912 -46.12 35.51 8.97
CA GLY A 912 -45.60 35.63 10.33
C GLY A 912 -45.26 37.07 10.63
N GLY A 913 -45.36 37.48 11.90
CA GLY A 913 -45.06 38.83 12.34
C GLY A 913 -44.29 38.90 13.66
N LYS A 914 -44.07 40.17 14.12
CA LYS A 914 -43.34 40.44 15.37
C LYS A 914 -44.24 41.13 16.43
N ASP A 915 -45.41 41.66 16.03
CA ASP A 915 -46.31 42.36 16.90
C ASP A 915 -47.62 41.58 17.15
N ALA A 916 -47.67 40.83 18.25
CA ALA A 916 -48.83 40.03 18.62
C ALA A 916 -50.04 40.92 18.98
N ALA A 917 -49.83 42.18 19.46
CA ALA A 917 -50.90 43.12 19.78
C ALA A 917 -51.64 43.61 18.52
N GLY A 918 -50.98 43.49 17.32
CA GLY A 918 -51.60 43.81 16.05
C GLY A 918 -52.59 42.75 15.54
N MET A 919 -52.72 41.61 16.21
CA MET A 919 -53.52 40.46 15.75
C MET A 919 -54.99 40.80 15.63
N SER A 920 -55.55 41.47 16.61
CA SER A 920 -56.98 41.85 16.61
C SER A 920 -57.28 42.82 15.43
N ARG A 921 -56.39 43.82 15.16
CA ARG A 921 -56.54 44.72 14.03
C ARG A 921 -56.49 43.98 12.69
N ALA A 922 -55.61 42.97 12.57
CA ALA A 922 -55.49 42.17 11.37
C ALA A 922 -56.79 41.38 11.12
N ILE A 923 -57.34 40.76 12.13
CA ILE A 923 -58.63 39.99 12.07
C ILE A 923 -59.79 40.95 11.71
N GLU A 924 -59.91 42.10 12.34
CA GLU A 924 -60.95 43.07 12.00
C GLU A 924 -60.84 43.58 10.56
N LYS A 925 -59.59 43.85 10.11
CA LYS A 925 -59.34 44.35 8.75
C LYS A 925 -59.65 43.25 7.70
N ALA A 926 -59.69 41.98 8.07
CA ALA A 926 -59.96 40.91 7.12
C ALA A 926 -61.32 41.10 6.41
N LYS A 927 -62.32 41.71 7.09
CA LYS A 927 -63.62 41.95 6.50
C LYS A 927 -63.59 42.95 5.33
N SER A 928 -62.63 43.82 5.25
CA SER A 928 -62.51 44.85 4.19
C SER A 928 -62.10 44.30 2.83
N PHE A 929 -61.79 42.98 2.74
CA PHE A 929 -61.44 42.32 1.49
C PHE A 929 -62.62 41.56 0.84
N LEU A 930 -63.78 41.59 1.45
CA LEU A 930 -65.01 41.01 0.87
C LEU A 930 -65.64 42.07 -0.05
#